data_70f11352f6012c77ca6e38c5cc65992c
#
_entry.id   70f11352f6012c77ca6e38c5cc65992c
#
_cell.length_a   1.000
_cell.length_b   1.000
_cell.length_c   1.000
_cell.angle_alpha   90.00
_cell.angle_beta   90.00
_cell.angle_gamma   90.00
#
_symmetry.space_group_name_H-M   'P 1'
#
loop_
_entity.id
_entity.type
_entity.pdbx_description
1 polymer ?
#
loop_
_entity_poly.entity_id
_entity_poly.type
_entity_poly.pdbx_seq_one_letter_code
_entity_poly.pdbx_strand_id
1 'polypeptide(L)'
;MPDLDIRETHLLRGPNIWANYPVLEAWVDLGSLKDASSEEIPGFNERLKSWLPGMIEHRCSVGERGGFFQRLDRGTYPAHILEHVTLELQTLAGHPLGFGKARETCVEGLYKVIVRYLDEVVVQECLRSARELLLAAYGGGTFDVEAEVQRLTDVVDNNALGPSTKAIVDAAKDRGIPWRRLQEGRSLIQLGQGAKQRRIWTAETDRTGAIAEYIAQDKDLTRTILRQAGVPVPEGRTVTDVDDAWEAAEDVGLPVVVKPIDGNHGRGVFIDLSTREQVVQAYADALKQGSGVMVERYIPGVDHRLLVVGSKMIAANRGEPACIVGDGRHSVRDLIEAQLNSDPRRGSHDTSPWSIIDTVNDVDPTMLVDLDKQGHNLTTIPNEGERVLVWRFANPSVDVTGEVHPSIREHVVVAAKTAGLDISGIDVVCRDISRPLEEQGGAIVEINASPGLNIHLKPAVGQGRPVGQEIVNMLFPEGEDGRIPVIGIAGSHGKTATAKLLAHLLKATGKFLGVSHSEGLQFGERHAESKQGDRIFGTQGVLLHPWTEIAICETSAESIILEGVGYDRCQIGVVLNVGQEHLGLGYIDTLEQMTKVKRCVVDIVLPGGTAVLNADDPLVVGMAEYCKGSVLFFSRDATNAALTVHRASGGRAVFVQDESLHLAEGETARHLCALSEVSLPLSGHFAFNLENVLASVGAAWAGGLSDASITEGLRSYT
;
A
#
# COMPACT_ATOMS: atom_id res chain seq x y z
N MET A 1 2.76 5.68 42.33
CA MET A 1 2.02 5.04 41.22
C MET A 1 3.04 4.39 40.31
N PRO A 2 2.76 3.25 39.70
CA PRO A 2 3.66 2.70 38.70
C PRO A 2 3.89 3.74 37.61
N ASP A 3 5.13 3.89 37.18
CA ASP A 3 5.53 4.87 36.18
C ASP A 3 6.28 4.16 35.05
N LEU A 4 5.88 4.43 33.83
CA LEU A 4 6.48 3.96 32.59
C LEU A 4 6.35 5.07 31.57
N ASP A 5 7.47 5.62 31.11
CA ASP A 5 7.48 6.77 30.21
C ASP A 5 8.02 6.41 28.82
N ILE A 6 7.28 6.81 27.77
CA ILE A 6 7.73 6.71 26.40
C ILE A 6 8.40 8.02 26.03
N ARG A 7 9.74 8.07 26.14
CA ARG A 7 10.55 9.28 25.94
C ARG A 7 10.55 9.74 24.49
N GLU A 8 10.70 8.80 23.56
CA GLU A 8 10.77 9.08 22.13
C GLU A 8 10.21 7.91 21.32
N THR A 9 9.71 8.21 20.11
CA THR A 9 9.30 7.19 19.15
C THR A 9 9.87 7.53 17.79
N HIS A 10 10.45 6.52 17.10
CA HIS A 10 10.99 6.62 15.76
C HIS A 10 10.25 5.66 14.83
N LEU A 11 9.75 6.18 13.73
CA LEU A 11 9.12 5.38 12.67
C LEU A 11 10.17 5.02 11.63
N LEU A 12 10.73 3.83 11.74
CA LEU A 12 11.70 3.31 10.77
C LEU A 12 10.93 2.77 9.56
N ARG A 13 10.77 3.61 8.55
CA ARG A 13 9.86 3.41 7.41
C ARG A 13 10.34 2.43 6.36
N GLY A 14 11.59 2.01 6.44
CA GLY A 14 12.22 1.08 5.50
C GLY A 14 13.07 0.04 6.21
N PRO A 15 13.95 -0.66 5.48
CA PRO A 15 14.96 -1.54 6.05
C PRO A 15 15.78 -0.82 7.11
N ASN A 16 16.09 -1.50 8.21
CA ASN A 16 16.71 -0.94 9.39
C ASN A 16 17.50 -2.00 10.15
N ILE A 17 18.10 -1.66 11.26
CA ILE A 17 18.91 -2.58 12.07
C ILE A 17 18.13 -3.76 12.68
N TRP A 18 16.80 -3.68 12.70
CA TRP A 18 15.93 -4.68 13.29
C TRP A 18 15.32 -5.64 12.27
N ALA A 19 14.94 -5.11 11.09
CA ALA A 19 14.23 -5.85 10.05
C ALA A 19 14.33 -5.17 8.67
N ASN A 20 13.97 -5.92 7.62
CA ASN A 20 13.87 -5.40 6.25
C ASN A 20 12.46 -4.85 5.91
N TYR A 21 11.70 -4.44 6.93
CA TYR A 21 10.36 -3.86 6.82
C TYR A 21 10.16 -2.79 7.89
N PRO A 22 9.13 -1.95 7.79
CA PRO A 22 8.86 -0.87 8.72
C PRO A 22 8.64 -1.37 10.14
N VAL A 23 9.24 -0.65 11.12
CA VAL A 23 9.03 -0.86 12.55
C VAL A 23 8.94 0.48 13.27
N LEU A 24 8.14 0.54 14.32
CA LEU A 24 8.21 1.59 15.32
C LEU A 24 9.26 1.19 16.36
N GLU A 25 10.21 2.06 16.65
CA GLU A 25 11.15 1.95 17.78
C GLU A 25 10.75 2.99 18.84
N ALA A 26 10.36 2.54 20.03
CA ALA A 26 10.05 3.40 21.16
C ALA A 26 11.15 3.30 22.22
N TRP A 27 11.60 4.45 22.75
CA TRP A 27 12.52 4.51 23.87
C TRP A 27 11.72 4.67 25.15
N VAL A 28 11.73 3.60 25.95
CA VAL A 28 10.84 3.43 27.09
C VAL A 28 11.66 3.41 28.39
N ASP A 29 11.43 4.40 29.24
CA ASP A 29 11.96 4.43 30.60
C ASP A 29 10.99 3.72 31.53
N LEU A 30 11.47 2.67 32.17
CA LEU A 30 10.66 1.85 33.07
C LEU A 30 10.43 2.50 34.45
N GLY A 31 11.12 3.61 34.75
CA GLY A 31 10.96 4.35 36.01
C GLY A 31 10.97 3.45 37.22
N SER A 32 9.92 3.52 38.02
CA SER A 32 9.74 2.68 39.22
C SER A 32 9.50 1.19 38.94
N LEU A 33 9.24 0.82 37.69
CA LEU A 33 8.96 -0.56 37.26
C LEU A 33 10.22 -1.27 36.72
N LYS A 34 11.39 -0.66 36.75
CA LYS A 34 12.60 -1.23 36.13
C LYS A 34 12.97 -2.61 36.69
N ASP A 35 12.70 -2.85 37.97
CA ASP A 35 12.97 -4.12 38.68
C ASP A 35 11.69 -4.97 38.89
N ALA A 36 10.53 -4.53 38.33
CA ALA A 36 9.25 -5.20 38.53
C ALA A 36 9.06 -6.37 37.55
N SER A 37 9.48 -7.54 37.97
CA SER A 37 9.24 -8.78 37.19
C SER A 37 7.78 -9.26 37.34
N SER A 38 7.20 -9.75 36.25
CA SER A 38 5.76 -10.06 36.17
C SER A 38 5.26 -11.06 37.20
N GLU A 39 6.08 -12.05 37.61
CA GLU A 39 5.74 -13.07 38.59
C GLU A 39 5.73 -12.54 40.04
N GLU A 40 6.39 -11.41 40.28
CA GLU A 40 6.49 -10.79 41.61
C GLU A 40 5.29 -9.87 41.92
N ILE A 41 4.51 -9.51 40.93
CA ILE A 41 3.38 -8.58 41.09
C ILE A 41 2.07 -9.33 41.31
N PRO A 42 1.45 -9.24 42.50
CA PRO A 42 0.26 -10.01 42.82
C PRO A 42 -0.92 -9.75 41.88
N GLY A 43 -1.43 -10.82 41.24
CA GLY A 43 -2.59 -10.77 40.37
C GLY A 43 -2.36 -10.09 39.00
N PHE A 44 -1.12 -9.70 38.69
CA PHE A 44 -0.79 -9.05 37.41
C PHE A 44 -0.98 -10.02 36.24
N ASN A 45 -0.40 -11.22 36.33
CA ASN A 45 -0.45 -12.19 35.25
C ASN A 45 -1.89 -12.65 34.95
N GLU A 46 -2.70 -12.87 36.00
CA GLU A 46 -4.11 -13.27 35.87
C GLU A 46 -4.92 -12.16 35.20
N ARG A 47 -4.73 -10.90 35.61
CA ARG A 47 -5.38 -9.74 34.98
C ARG A 47 -5.05 -9.66 33.50
N LEU A 48 -3.75 -9.64 33.16
CA LEU A 48 -3.30 -9.48 31.78
C LEU A 48 -3.81 -10.62 30.87
N LYS A 49 -3.76 -11.87 31.36
CA LYS A 49 -4.29 -13.05 30.63
C LYS A 49 -5.81 -12.97 30.45
N SER A 50 -6.53 -12.45 31.43
CA SER A 50 -8.00 -12.29 31.32
C SER A 50 -8.40 -11.15 30.39
N TRP A 51 -7.63 -10.07 30.34
CA TRP A 51 -7.88 -8.91 29.48
C TRP A 51 -7.52 -9.20 28.02
N LEU A 52 -6.42 -9.92 27.78
CA LEU A 52 -5.88 -10.20 26.44
C LEU A 52 -5.64 -11.70 26.25
N PRO A 53 -6.69 -12.54 26.24
CA PRO A 53 -6.55 -13.99 26.11
C PRO A 53 -5.94 -14.42 24.76
N GLY A 54 -6.08 -13.60 23.71
CA GLY A 54 -5.50 -13.82 22.39
C GLY A 54 -3.97 -13.87 22.38
N MET A 55 -3.29 -13.28 23.36
CA MET A 55 -1.83 -13.39 23.51
C MET A 55 -1.31 -14.82 23.74
N ILE A 56 -2.19 -15.80 23.92
CA ILE A 56 -1.82 -17.23 23.91
C ILE A 56 -1.22 -17.64 22.56
N GLU A 57 -1.54 -16.96 21.48
CA GLU A 57 -0.97 -17.21 20.14
C GLU A 57 0.47 -16.68 19.99
N HIS A 58 0.93 -15.82 20.93
CA HIS A 58 2.27 -15.29 20.91
C HIS A 58 3.29 -16.33 21.38
N ARG A 59 4.13 -16.77 20.46
CA ARG A 59 5.11 -17.84 20.69
C ARG A 59 6.32 -17.37 21.49
N CYS A 60 6.66 -16.07 21.43
CA CYS A 60 7.83 -15.47 22.07
C CYS A 60 9.13 -16.26 21.77
N SER A 61 10.12 -16.16 22.64
CA SER A 61 11.39 -16.91 22.53
C SER A 61 11.24 -18.42 22.79
N VAL A 62 10.10 -18.86 23.31
CA VAL A 62 9.81 -20.28 23.56
C VAL A 62 9.53 -21.02 22.25
N GLY A 63 8.96 -20.34 21.25
CA GLY A 63 8.69 -20.88 19.91
C GLY A 63 7.38 -21.64 19.77
N GLU A 64 6.64 -21.88 20.86
CA GLU A 64 5.37 -22.62 20.89
C GLU A 64 4.19 -21.73 21.25
N ARG A 65 2.97 -22.18 20.92
CA ARG A 65 1.72 -21.55 21.33
C ARG A 65 1.68 -21.43 22.86
N GLY A 66 1.35 -20.25 23.38
CA GLY A 66 1.39 -19.96 24.82
C GLY A 66 2.78 -19.61 25.36
N GLY A 67 3.80 -19.50 24.50
CA GLY A 67 5.16 -19.20 24.91
C GLY A 67 5.30 -17.86 25.65
N PHE A 68 4.51 -16.86 25.28
CA PHE A 68 4.47 -15.59 26.01
C PHE A 68 3.88 -15.74 27.42
N PHE A 69 2.79 -16.49 27.58
CA PHE A 69 2.20 -16.76 28.90
C PHE A 69 3.16 -17.54 29.82
N GLN A 70 3.87 -18.52 29.25
CA GLN A 70 4.94 -19.22 29.99
C GLN A 70 6.05 -18.24 30.44
N ARG A 71 6.39 -17.28 29.57
CA ARG A 71 7.38 -16.26 29.90
C ARG A 71 6.90 -15.30 31.00
N LEU A 72 5.62 -14.90 30.97
CA LEU A 72 4.98 -14.13 32.05
C LEU A 72 5.05 -14.87 33.40
N ASP A 73 4.75 -16.18 33.42
CA ASP A 73 4.74 -16.98 34.64
C ASP A 73 6.13 -17.25 35.19
N ARG A 74 7.16 -17.24 34.34
CA ARG A 74 8.57 -17.41 34.72
C ARG A 74 9.24 -16.09 35.12
N GLY A 75 8.61 -14.99 34.82
CA GLY A 75 9.14 -13.63 35.03
C GLY A 75 9.64 -12.96 33.76
N THR A 76 9.13 -11.76 33.53
CA THR A 76 9.61 -10.87 32.46
C THR A 76 9.34 -9.41 32.84
N TYR A 77 10.04 -8.50 32.15
CA TYR A 77 10.03 -7.08 32.46
C TYR A 77 9.03 -6.28 31.62
N PRO A 78 8.60 -5.08 32.10
CA PRO A 78 7.54 -4.28 31.46
C PRO A 78 7.78 -3.96 30.00
N ALA A 79 9.02 -3.69 29.58
CA ALA A 79 9.35 -3.37 28.18
C ALA A 79 9.00 -4.51 27.21
N HIS A 80 9.27 -5.77 27.60
CA HIS A 80 8.93 -6.94 26.82
C HIS A 80 7.41 -7.20 26.80
N ILE A 81 6.74 -6.89 27.93
CA ILE A 81 5.28 -7.02 27.99
C ILE A 81 4.62 -5.94 27.13
N LEU A 82 5.12 -4.70 27.14
CA LEU A 82 4.64 -3.60 26.31
C LEU A 82 4.72 -3.94 24.81
N GLU A 83 5.82 -4.56 24.39
CA GLU A 83 5.98 -5.08 23.01
C GLU A 83 4.82 -5.99 22.63
N HIS A 84 4.56 -7.05 23.43
CA HIS A 84 3.55 -8.03 23.15
C HIS A 84 2.12 -7.46 23.22
N VAL A 85 1.84 -6.59 24.19
CA VAL A 85 0.52 -5.92 24.30
C VAL A 85 0.28 -5.00 23.11
N THR A 86 1.29 -4.27 22.65
CA THR A 86 1.18 -3.41 21.46
C THR A 86 0.86 -4.23 20.21
N LEU A 87 1.50 -5.39 20.03
CA LEU A 87 1.22 -6.30 18.91
C LEU A 87 -0.19 -6.90 18.99
N GLU A 88 -0.63 -7.28 20.19
CA GLU A 88 -1.97 -7.82 20.40
C GLU A 88 -3.05 -6.78 20.10
N LEU A 89 -2.90 -5.56 20.57
CA LEU A 89 -3.84 -4.48 20.29
C LEU A 89 -3.92 -4.16 18.78
N GLN A 90 -2.79 -4.18 18.06
CA GLN A 90 -2.81 -4.07 16.60
C GLN A 90 -3.59 -5.24 15.95
N THR A 91 -3.41 -6.45 16.46
CA THR A 91 -4.10 -7.65 15.95
C THR A 91 -5.60 -7.57 16.19
N LEU A 92 -6.03 -7.19 17.40
CA LEU A 92 -7.43 -7.02 17.78
C LEU A 92 -8.10 -5.89 16.99
N ALA A 93 -7.37 -4.83 16.67
CA ALA A 93 -7.83 -3.73 15.84
C ALA A 93 -7.88 -4.05 14.32
N GLY A 94 -7.47 -5.27 13.89
CA GLY A 94 -7.52 -5.68 12.48
C GLY A 94 -6.19 -5.63 11.71
N HIS A 95 -5.07 -5.33 12.38
CA HIS A 95 -3.70 -5.35 11.83
C HIS A 95 -2.86 -6.50 12.43
N PRO A 96 -3.09 -7.77 12.05
CA PRO A 96 -2.37 -8.91 12.61
C PRO A 96 -0.89 -8.91 12.20
N LEU A 97 0.00 -8.71 13.16
CA LEU A 97 1.44 -8.64 12.98
C LEU A 97 2.18 -9.39 14.09
N GLY A 98 3.27 -10.04 13.76
CA GLY A 98 3.94 -10.95 14.67
C GLY A 98 5.41 -10.62 15.01
N PHE A 99 5.94 -9.44 14.69
CA PHE A 99 7.33 -9.10 14.97
C PHE A 99 7.44 -7.98 16.00
N GLY A 100 8.17 -8.27 17.08
CA GLY A 100 8.59 -7.31 18.07
C GLY A 100 9.91 -7.72 18.72
N LYS A 101 10.55 -6.78 19.39
CA LYS A 101 11.75 -6.96 20.24
C LYS A 101 11.77 -5.91 21.33
N ALA A 102 12.23 -6.32 22.52
CA ALA A 102 12.63 -5.40 23.58
C ALA A 102 14.14 -5.58 23.86
N ARG A 103 14.87 -4.49 23.98
CA ARG A 103 16.33 -4.48 24.24
C ARG A 103 16.65 -3.36 25.19
N GLU A 104 17.39 -3.68 26.24
CA GLU A 104 17.95 -2.69 27.15
C GLU A 104 19.04 -1.89 26.43
N THR A 105 19.16 -0.60 26.77
CA THR A 105 20.21 0.29 26.30
C THR A 105 21.41 0.26 27.26
N CYS A 106 22.42 1.09 27.01
CA CYS A 106 23.49 1.31 27.98
C CYS A 106 23.05 2.09 29.25
N VAL A 107 21.83 2.64 29.24
CA VAL A 107 21.24 3.36 30.39
C VAL A 107 20.29 2.41 31.11
N GLU A 108 20.58 2.17 32.40
CA GLU A 108 19.78 1.29 33.25
C GLU A 108 18.31 1.69 33.29
N GLY A 109 17.40 0.72 33.06
CA GLY A 109 15.95 0.93 33.05
C GLY A 109 15.41 1.57 31.78
N LEU A 110 16.27 1.92 30.82
CA LEU A 110 15.86 2.46 29.54
C LEU A 110 15.93 1.37 28.44
N TYR A 111 14.80 1.11 27.83
CA TYR A 111 14.64 0.06 26.82
C TYR A 111 14.24 0.63 25.47
N LYS A 112 14.69 -0.03 24.41
CA LYS A 112 14.11 0.06 23.08
C LYS A 112 13.04 -1.00 22.95
N VAL A 113 11.81 -0.58 22.66
CA VAL A 113 10.69 -1.46 22.31
C VAL A 113 10.42 -1.29 20.83
N ILE A 114 10.53 -2.38 20.08
CA ILE A 114 10.40 -2.41 18.62
C ILE A 114 9.18 -3.23 18.28
N VAL A 115 8.29 -2.69 17.45
CA VAL A 115 7.12 -3.40 16.94
C VAL A 115 6.92 -3.12 15.45
N ARG A 116 6.61 -4.15 14.70
CA ARG A 116 6.23 -4.02 13.30
C ARG A 116 4.90 -3.30 13.15
N TYR A 117 4.71 -2.52 12.08
CA TYR A 117 3.45 -1.86 11.80
C TYR A 117 3.07 -1.92 10.31
N LEU A 118 1.78 -1.68 10.04
CA LEU A 118 1.22 -1.45 8.71
C LEU A 118 0.86 0.02 8.50
N ASP A 119 0.43 0.69 9.55
CA ASP A 119 0.05 2.10 9.54
C ASP A 119 0.67 2.83 10.74
N GLU A 120 1.20 4.04 10.47
CA GLU A 120 1.98 4.81 11.45
C GLU A 120 1.12 5.34 12.59
N VAL A 121 -0.09 5.81 12.28
CA VAL A 121 -1.03 6.34 13.30
C VAL A 121 -1.52 5.19 14.19
N VAL A 122 -1.89 4.07 13.59
CA VAL A 122 -2.40 2.90 14.31
C VAL A 122 -1.39 2.36 15.32
N VAL A 123 -0.13 2.19 14.92
CA VAL A 123 0.89 1.64 15.83
C VAL A 123 1.19 2.58 17.00
N GLN A 124 1.19 3.89 16.77
CA GLN A 124 1.41 4.88 17.83
C GLN A 124 0.25 4.88 18.84
N GLU A 125 -1.00 4.81 18.35
CA GLU A 125 -2.18 4.69 19.21
C GLU A 125 -2.16 3.36 20.00
N CYS A 126 -1.85 2.23 19.35
CA CYS A 126 -1.74 0.95 20.02
C CYS A 126 -0.64 0.93 21.10
N LEU A 127 0.51 1.59 20.85
CA LEU A 127 1.57 1.71 21.84
C LEU A 127 1.12 2.55 23.05
N ARG A 128 0.38 3.65 22.83
CA ARG A 128 -0.17 4.48 23.90
C ARG A 128 -1.16 3.70 24.76
N SER A 129 -2.11 3.01 24.12
CA SER A 129 -3.11 2.17 24.78
C SER A 129 -2.45 1.01 25.54
N ALA A 130 -1.43 0.39 24.97
CA ALA A 130 -0.66 -0.66 25.62
C ALA A 130 0.01 -0.18 26.91
N ARG A 131 0.58 1.04 26.89
CA ARG A 131 1.14 1.66 28.08
C ARG A 131 0.08 1.88 29.16
N GLU A 132 -1.07 2.43 28.81
CA GLU A 132 -2.17 2.69 29.75
C GLU A 132 -2.71 1.40 30.36
N LEU A 133 -2.93 0.38 29.52
CA LEU A 133 -3.34 -0.95 29.95
C LEU A 133 -2.34 -1.57 30.96
N LEU A 134 -1.04 -1.49 30.67
CA LEU A 134 -0.02 -2.00 31.54
C LEU A 134 0.03 -1.26 32.88
N LEU A 135 -0.04 0.07 32.88
CA LEU A 135 -0.08 0.86 34.12
C LEU A 135 -1.30 0.50 34.97
N ALA A 136 -2.47 0.27 34.35
CA ALA A 136 -3.66 -0.20 35.05
C ALA A 136 -3.44 -1.62 35.62
N ALA A 137 -2.82 -2.54 34.86
CA ALA A 137 -2.55 -3.90 35.31
C ALA A 137 -1.56 -3.95 36.48
N TYR A 138 -0.48 -3.18 36.42
CA TYR A 138 0.51 -3.04 37.49
C TYR A 138 -0.08 -2.38 38.74
N GLY A 139 -0.93 -1.36 38.57
CA GLY A 139 -1.59 -0.65 39.65
C GLY A 139 -2.76 -1.40 40.31
N GLY A 140 -3.14 -2.56 39.81
CA GLY A 140 -4.32 -3.32 40.30
C GLY A 140 -5.65 -2.65 39.95
N GLY A 141 -5.67 -1.77 38.92
CA GLY A 141 -6.85 -1.08 38.41
C GLY A 141 -7.71 -1.93 37.46
N THR A 142 -8.68 -1.28 36.81
CA THR A 142 -9.50 -1.83 35.74
C THR A 142 -9.14 -1.15 34.42
N PHE A 143 -9.33 -1.88 33.31
CA PHE A 143 -9.19 -1.35 31.95
C PHE A 143 -10.29 -1.97 31.07
N ASP A 144 -11.01 -1.12 30.36
CA ASP A 144 -12.06 -1.56 29.43
C ASP A 144 -11.44 -1.87 28.07
N VAL A 145 -11.06 -3.15 27.90
CA VAL A 145 -10.39 -3.62 26.67
C VAL A 145 -11.33 -3.57 25.47
N GLU A 146 -12.61 -3.87 25.65
CA GLU A 146 -13.59 -3.91 24.56
C GLU A 146 -13.81 -2.51 23.97
N ALA A 147 -14.03 -1.51 24.82
CA ALA A 147 -14.17 -0.12 24.39
C ALA A 147 -12.89 0.40 23.73
N GLU A 148 -11.71 0.03 24.26
CA GLU A 148 -10.44 0.46 23.69
C GLU A 148 -10.14 -0.20 22.34
N VAL A 149 -10.43 -1.51 22.19
CA VAL A 149 -10.30 -2.21 20.90
C VAL A 149 -11.24 -1.59 19.86
N GLN A 150 -12.48 -1.24 20.25
CA GLN A 150 -13.38 -0.55 19.34
C GLN A 150 -12.83 0.80 18.90
N ARG A 151 -12.31 1.62 19.82
CA ARG A 151 -11.65 2.90 19.49
C ARG A 151 -10.46 2.69 18.53
N LEU A 152 -9.62 1.69 18.75
CA LEU A 152 -8.49 1.38 17.88
C LEU A 152 -8.94 0.87 16.51
N THR A 153 -10.04 0.12 16.45
CA THR A 153 -10.67 -0.30 15.18
C THR A 153 -11.14 0.90 14.39
N ASP A 154 -11.78 1.88 15.04
CA ASP A 154 -12.17 3.13 14.39
C ASP A 154 -10.94 3.91 13.87
N VAL A 155 -9.82 3.88 14.58
CA VAL A 155 -8.55 4.47 14.11
C VAL A 155 -8.03 3.73 12.86
N VAL A 156 -8.11 2.39 12.85
CA VAL A 156 -7.73 1.60 11.67
C VAL A 156 -8.59 1.96 10.48
N ASP A 157 -9.91 1.96 10.64
CA ASP A 157 -10.86 2.25 9.56
C ASP A 157 -10.66 3.63 8.95
N ASN A 158 -10.30 4.61 9.78
CA ASN A 158 -10.03 5.98 9.32
C ASN A 158 -8.66 6.17 8.64
N ASN A 159 -7.68 5.31 8.91
CA ASN A 159 -6.29 5.50 8.44
C ASN A 159 -5.81 4.39 7.50
N ALA A 160 -6.38 3.20 7.54
CA ALA A 160 -5.98 2.10 6.67
C ALA A 160 -6.31 2.37 5.19
N LEU A 161 -5.67 1.61 4.31
CA LEU A 161 -6.04 1.60 2.90
C LEU A 161 -7.41 0.96 2.74
N GLY A 162 -8.34 1.65 2.09
CA GLY A 162 -9.64 1.07 1.73
C GLY A 162 -9.51 -0.23 0.93
N PRO A 163 -10.55 -1.08 0.91
CA PRO A 163 -10.46 -2.44 0.37
C PRO A 163 -9.93 -2.52 -1.07
N SER A 164 -10.36 -1.60 -1.93
CA SER A 164 -9.91 -1.54 -3.33
C SER A 164 -8.42 -1.24 -3.43
N THR A 165 -7.94 -0.18 -2.78
CA THR A 165 -6.53 0.19 -2.77
C THR A 165 -5.67 -0.90 -2.16
N LYS A 166 -6.13 -1.48 -1.04
CA LYS A 166 -5.43 -2.56 -0.35
C LYS A 166 -5.24 -3.78 -1.25
N ALA A 167 -6.26 -4.20 -1.98
CA ALA A 167 -6.18 -5.35 -2.89
C ALA A 167 -5.13 -5.14 -3.99
N ILE A 168 -5.04 -3.92 -4.55
CA ILE A 168 -4.04 -3.59 -5.57
C ILE A 168 -2.64 -3.55 -4.96
N VAL A 169 -2.47 -2.93 -3.79
CA VAL A 169 -1.18 -2.84 -3.09
C VAL A 169 -0.68 -4.23 -2.66
N ASP A 170 -1.56 -5.10 -2.16
CA ASP A 170 -1.19 -6.46 -1.77
C ASP A 170 -0.76 -7.27 -2.99
N ALA A 171 -1.48 -7.18 -4.11
CA ALA A 171 -1.07 -7.81 -5.37
C ALA A 171 0.28 -7.27 -5.90
N ALA A 172 0.56 -5.97 -5.73
CA ALA A 172 1.87 -5.40 -6.08
C ALA A 172 2.99 -5.95 -5.18
N LYS A 173 2.73 -6.08 -3.86
CA LYS A 173 3.68 -6.70 -2.90
C LYS A 173 4.00 -8.15 -3.28
N ASP A 174 2.99 -8.94 -3.63
CA ASP A 174 3.15 -10.35 -4.02
C ASP A 174 4.03 -10.50 -5.26
N ARG A 175 4.02 -9.51 -6.15
CA ARG A 175 4.92 -9.42 -7.31
C ARG A 175 6.27 -8.77 -7.02
N GLY A 176 6.54 -8.37 -5.77
CA GLY A 176 7.77 -7.68 -5.38
C GLY A 176 7.89 -6.24 -5.93
N ILE A 177 6.80 -5.64 -6.39
CA ILE A 177 6.76 -4.26 -6.87
C ILE A 177 6.85 -3.32 -5.66
N PRO A 178 7.80 -2.38 -5.61
CA PRO A 178 7.88 -1.40 -4.54
C PRO A 178 6.65 -0.49 -4.55
N TRP A 179 6.21 -0.13 -3.36
CA TRP A 179 5.06 0.76 -3.22
C TRP A 179 5.27 1.72 -2.06
N ARG A 180 4.57 2.84 -2.10
CA ARG A 180 4.45 3.76 -0.96
C ARG A 180 3.20 4.61 -1.05
N ARG A 181 2.69 5.01 0.11
CA ARG A 181 1.66 6.02 0.24
C ARG A 181 2.30 7.40 0.06
N LEU A 182 1.76 8.24 -0.82
CA LEU A 182 2.33 9.56 -1.09
C LEU A 182 1.91 10.62 -0.07
N GLN A 183 0.78 10.42 0.59
CA GLN A 183 0.26 11.27 1.66
C GLN A 183 -0.50 10.43 2.67
N GLU A 184 -0.21 10.61 3.96
CA GLU A 184 -0.92 9.95 5.05
C GLU A 184 -2.41 10.27 5.00
N GLY A 185 -3.27 9.31 5.42
CA GLY A 185 -4.73 9.44 5.39
C GLY A 185 -5.35 9.51 3.99
N ARG A 186 -4.56 9.42 2.90
CA ARG A 186 -5.06 9.41 1.52
C ARG A 186 -4.80 8.06 0.84
N SER A 187 -5.64 7.71 -0.14
CA SER A 187 -5.47 6.49 -0.95
C SER A 187 -4.60 6.69 -2.19
N LEU A 188 -3.80 7.77 -2.24
CA LEU A 188 -2.87 8.02 -3.33
C LEU A 188 -1.58 7.22 -3.11
N ILE A 189 -1.35 6.24 -3.96
CA ILE A 189 -0.24 5.28 -3.88
C ILE A 189 0.65 5.41 -5.12
N GLN A 190 1.95 5.39 -4.90
CA GLN A 190 2.95 5.12 -5.93
C GLN A 190 3.27 3.62 -5.91
N LEU A 191 3.18 2.98 -7.06
CA LEU A 191 3.68 1.64 -7.36
C LEU A 191 4.89 1.78 -8.28
N GLY A 192 5.97 1.03 -8.03
CA GLY A 192 7.21 1.20 -8.77
C GLY A 192 8.01 2.45 -8.39
N GLN A 193 9.06 2.75 -9.14
CA GLN A 193 10.07 3.78 -8.85
C GLN A 193 10.47 4.55 -10.11
N GLY A 194 10.79 5.83 -9.95
CA GLY A 194 11.36 6.67 -11.00
C GLY A 194 10.55 6.62 -12.31
N ALA A 195 11.21 6.40 -13.43
CA ALA A 195 10.59 6.32 -14.75
C ALA A 195 9.65 5.11 -14.94
N LYS A 196 9.73 4.12 -14.05
CA LYS A 196 8.86 2.93 -14.08
C LYS A 196 7.68 3.01 -13.11
N GLN A 197 7.47 4.15 -12.43
CA GLN A 197 6.39 4.30 -11.48
C GLN A 197 5.02 4.32 -12.15
N ARG A 198 4.01 3.91 -11.40
CA ARG A 198 2.58 4.10 -11.66
C ARG A 198 1.94 4.70 -10.42
N ARG A 199 0.84 5.40 -10.59
CA ARG A 199 0.04 5.92 -9.48
C ARG A 199 -1.35 5.36 -9.53
N ILE A 200 -1.88 5.09 -8.36
CA ILE A 200 -3.29 4.72 -8.19
C ILE A 200 -3.92 5.59 -7.12
N TRP A 201 -5.20 5.86 -7.30
CA TRP A 201 -6.06 6.46 -6.31
C TRP A 201 -7.35 5.65 -6.24
N THR A 202 -7.54 4.89 -5.16
CA THR A 202 -8.59 3.86 -5.08
C THR A 202 -8.45 2.83 -6.21
N ALA A 203 -9.43 2.76 -7.13
CA ALA A 203 -9.40 1.92 -8.33
C ALA A 203 -9.22 2.74 -9.62
N GLU A 204 -8.66 3.92 -9.54
CA GLU A 204 -8.19 4.73 -10.67
C GLU A 204 -6.68 4.67 -10.80
N THR A 205 -6.18 4.89 -12.00
CA THR A 205 -4.75 4.88 -12.28
C THR A 205 -4.30 6.19 -12.93
N ASP A 206 -2.99 6.38 -13.04
CA ASP A 206 -2.40 7.49 -13.79
C ASP A 206 -2.66 7.42 -15.32
N ARG A 207 -3.37 6.37 -15.78
CA ARG A 207 -3.86 6.23 -17.16
C ARG A 207 -5.32 6.62 -17.31
N THR A 208 -6.08 6.71 -16.22
CA THR A 208 -7.46 7.20 -16.24
C THR A 208 -7.45 8.69 -16.54
N GLY A 209 -7.95 9.08 -17.70
CA GLY A 209 -7.96 10.48 -18.14
C GLY A 209 -9.19 11.22 -17.60
N ALA A 210 -9.05 12.49 -17.27
CA ALA A 210 -10.17 13.36 -16.85
C ALA A 210 -11.31 13.41 -17.89
N ILE A 211 -11.00 13.25 -19.19
CA ILE A 211 -12.03 13.16 -20.24
C ILE A 211 -12.87 11.88 -20.06
N ALA A 212 -12.23 10.76 -19.73
CA ALA A 212 -12.92 9.49 -19.51
C ALA A 212 -13.83 9.53 -18.28
N GLU A 213 -13.36 10.17 -17.21
CA GLU A 213 -14.18 10.42 -16.00
C GLU A 213 -15.38 11.29 -16.32
N TYR A 214 -15.15 12.41 -17.06
CA TYR A 214 -16.23 13.31 -17.46
C TYR A 214 -17.29 12.58 -18.31
N ILE A 215 -16.86 11.77 -19.27
CA ILE A 215 -17.78 10.93 -20.06
C ILE A 215 -18.59 10.01 -19.15
N ALA A 216 -17.95 9.32 -18.21
CA ALA A 216 -18.62 8.40 -17.29
C ALA A 216 -19.63 9.10 -16.35
N GLN A 217 -19.37 10.36 -15.98
CA GLN A 217 -20.25 11.16 -15.13
C GLN A 217 -21.49 11.69 -15.88
N ASP A 218 -21.35 11.97 -17.18
CA ASP A 218 -22.46 12.45 -18.01
C ASP A 218 -23.21 11.28 -18.64
N LYS A 219 -24.33 10.86 -18.03
CA LYS A 219 -25.12 9.72 -18.47
C LYS A 219 -25.70 9.86 -19.88
N ASP A 220 -26.02 11.08 -20.30
CA ASP A 220 -26.57 11.32 -21.64
C ASP A 220 -25.50 11.24 -22.73
N LEU A 221 -24.33 11.84 -22.48
CA LEU A 221 -23.17 11.71 -23.35
C LEU A 221 -22.72 10.26 -23.47
N THR A 222 -22.55 9.57 -22.32
CA THR A 222 -22.18 8.15 -22.27
C THR A 222 -23.11 7.30 -23.11
N ARG A 223 -24.40 7.41 -22.90
CA ARG A 223 -25.41 6.66 -23.67
C ARG A 223 -25.30 6.94 -25.17
N THR A 224 -25.11 8.21 -25.55
CA THR A 224 -25.01 8.63 -26.95
C THR A 224 -23.82 7.99 -27.63
N ILE A 225 -22.63 8.07 -27.06
CA ILE A 225 -21.42 7.50 -27.65
C ILE A 225 -21.43 5.97 -27.67
N LEU A 226 -21.98 5.32 -26.62
CA LEU A 226 -22.11 3.88 -26.56
C LEU A 226 -23.07 3.33 -27.64
N ARG A 227 -24.21 4.01 -27.84
CA ARG A 227 -25.15 3.65 -28.93
C ARG A 227 -24.49 3.75 -30.30
N GLN A 228 -23.69 4.82 -30.52
CA GLN A 228 -22.92 4.98 -31.78
C GLN A 228 -21.87 3.87 -31.95
N ALA A 229 -21.33 3.36 -30.86
CA ALA A 229 -20.39 2.23 -30.85
C ALA A 229 -21.07 0.86 -30.96
N GLY A 230 -22.40 0.80 -31.13
CA GLY A 230 -23.16 -0.46 -31.26
C GLY A 230 -23.39 -1.22 -29.96
N VAL A 231 -23.20 -0.56 -28.81
CA VAL A 231 -23.43 -1.15 -27.47
C VAL A 231 -24.91 -1.01 -27.12
N PRO A 232 -25.60 -2.08 -26.66
CA PRO A 232 -26.98 -2.01 -26.22
C PRO A 232 -27.12 -1.09 -24.98
N VAL A 233 -27.84 0.02 -25.13
CA VAL A 233 -28.15 0.99 -24.05
C VAL A 233 -29.64 1.33 -24.09
N PRO A 234 -30.27 1.74 -22.98
CA PRO A 234 -31.68 2.11 -22.97
C PRO A 234 -31.97 3.28 -23.94
N GLU A 235 -33.13 3.27 -24.56
CA GLU A 235 -33.65 4.42 -25.27
C GLU A 235 -34.14 5.47 -24.26
N GLY A 236 -33.91 6.76 -24.53
CA GLY A 236 -34.34 7.82 -23.66
C GLY A 236 -33.70 9.16 -24.00
N ARG A 237 -34.00 10.21 -23.23
CA ARG A 237 -33.47 11.55 -23.40
C ARG A 237 -33.50 12.36 -22.11
N THR A 238 -32.73 13.43 -22.06
CA THR A 238 -32.86 14.46 -21.04
C THR A 238 -34.14 15.26 -21.27
N VAL A 239 -34.69 15.78 -20.16
CA VAL A 239 -35.97 16.49 -20.17
C VAL A 239 -35.86 17.80 -19.43
N THR A 240 -36.60 18.82 -19.86
CA THR A 240 -36.50 20.19 -19.38
C THR A 240 -37.50 20.54 -18.30
N ASP A 241 -38.69 19.91 -18.35
CA ASP A 241 -39.76 20.11 -17.40
C ASP A 241 -40.65 18.86 -17.26
N VAL A 242 -41.67 18.94 -16.46
CA VAL A 242 -42.55 17.83 -16.11
C VAL A 242 -43.41 17.34 -17.29
N ASP A 243 -43.83 18.26 -18.18
CA ASP A 243 -44.64 17.91 -19.36
C ASP A 243 -43.74 17.24 -20.42
N ASP A 244 -42.53 17.78 -20.61
CA ASP A 244 -41.51 17.16 -21.44
C ASP A 244 -41.07 15.75 -20.93
N ALA A 245 -41.07 15.55 -19.61
CA ALA A 245 -40.82 14.24 -19.02
C ALA A 245 -41.92 13.22 -19.35
N TRP A 246 -43.18 13.64 -19.36
CA TRP A 246 -44.27 12.76 -19.79
C TRP A 246 -44.21 12.48 -21.29
N GLU A 247 -44.00 13.49 -22.13
CA GLU A 247 -43.82 13.32 -23.58
C GLU A 247 -42.67 12.35 -23.88
N ALA A 248 -41.51 12.49 -23.20
CA ALA A 248 -40.43 11.55 -23.35
C ALA A 248 -40.81 10.10 -22.94
N ALA A 249 -41.65 9.94 -21.91
CA ALA A 249 -42.12 8.63 -21.49
C ALA A 249 -43.06 7.97 -22.53
N GLU A 250 -43.90 8.76 -23.18
CA GLU A 250 -44.76 8.29 -24.28
C GLU A 250 -43.89 7.89 -25.51
N ASP A 251 -42.87 8.71 -25.84
CA ASP A 251 -41.98 8.48 -26.99
C ASP A 251 -41.19 7.18 -26.86
N VAL A 252 -40.58 6.91 -25.67
CA VAL A 252 -39.76 5.71 -25.46
C VAL A 252 -40.59 4.46 -25.14
N GLY A 253 -41.84 4.65 -24.79
CA GLY A 253 -42.82 3.58 -24.44
C GLY A 253 -42.70 3.16 -22.94
N LEU A 254 -43.88 3.09 -22.32
CA LEU A 254 -44.00 2.67 -20.92
C LEU A 254 -43.78 1.17 -20.72
N PRO A 255 -43.29 0.76 -19.56
CA PRO A 255 -42.87 1.55 -18.44
C PRO A 255 -41.52 2.24 -18.60
N VAL A 256 -41.24 3.30 -17.83
CA VAL A 256 -40.01 4.09 -17.91
C VAL A 256 -39.25 4.17 -16.59
N VAL A 257 -38.01 4.64 -16.68
CA VAL A 257 -37.13 5.05 -15.57
C VAL A 257 -36.99 6.57 -15.63
N VAL A 258 -37.13 7.22 -14.48
CA VAL A 258 -36.82 8.65 -14.29
C VAL A 258 -35.67 8.76 -13.31
N LYS A 259 -34.60 9.43 -13.72
CA LYS A 259 -33.38 9.54 -12.88
C LYS A 259 -32.66 10.88 -13.09
N PRO A 260 -31.86 11.34 -12.12
CA PRO A 260 -31.00 12.50 -12.32
C PRO A 260 -29.88 12.18 -13.32
N ILE A 261 -29.41 13.21 -14.06
CA ILE A 261 -28.33 13.07 -15.06
C ILE A 261 -27.02 12.71 -14.40
N ASP A 262 -26.72 13.29 -13.24
CA ASP A 262 -25.45 13.23 -12.51
C ASP A 262 -25.57 12.63 -11.09
N GLY A 263 -26.63 11.91 -10.79
CA GLY A 263 -26.83 11.21 -9.53
C GLY A 263 -25.97 9.95 -9.38
N ASN A 264 -25.52 9.64 -8.16
CA ASN A 264 -24.71 8.49 -7.82
C ASN A 264 -25.42 7.52 -6.86
N HIS A 265 -24.98 6.26 -6.82
CA HIS A 265 -25.48 5.22 -5.89
C HIS A 265 -26.97 4.92 -5.98
N GLY A 266 -27.62 5.11 -7.15
CA GLY A 266 -29.04 4.87 -7.33
C GLY A 266 -29.96 5.90 -6.67
N ARG A 267 -29.44 6.97 -6.07
CA ARG A 267 -30.25 8.03 -5.45
C ARG A 267 -31.07 8.76 -6.51
N GLY A 268 -32.37 8.90 -6.22
CA GLY A 268 -33.30 9.56 -7.14
C GLY A 268 -33.61 8.80 -8.42
N VAL A 269 -33.32 7.50 -8.49
CA VAL A 269 -33.65 6.61 -9.61
C VAL A 269 -34.99 5.94 -9.35
N PHE A 270 -36.02 6.31 -10.11
CA PHE A 270 -37.38 5.76 -10.04
C PHE A 270 -37.63 4.89 -11.24
N ILE A 271 -37.96 3.62 -11.01
CA ILE A 271 -38.08 2.60 -12.04
C ILE A 271 -39.51 2.07 -12.15
N ASP A 272 -39.82 1.47 -13.32
CA ASP A 272 -41.11 0.81 -13.58
C ASP A 272 -42.28 1.75 -13.38
N LEU A 273 -42.21 2.95 -14.00
CA LEU A 273 -43.22 3.98 -13.96
C LEU A 273 -44.10 3.86 -15.20
N SER A 274 -45.41 3.69 -14.98
CA SER A 274 -46.40 3.42 -16.06
C SER A 274 -47.50 4.46 -16.17
N THR A 275 -47.56 5.42 -15.23
CA THR A 275 -48.62 6.48 -15.24
C THR A 275 -47.99 7.87 -15.21
N ARG A 276 -48.76 8.86 -15.72
CA ARG A 276 -48.32 10.26 -15.72
C ARG A 276 -48.03 10.78 -14.32
N GLU A 277 -48.88 10.42 -13.34
CA GLU A 277 -48.74 10.84 -11.95
C GLU A 277 -47.40 10.34 -11.37
N GLN A 278 -47.04 9.09 -11.64
CA GLN A 278 -45.76 8.52 -11.18
C GLN A 278 -44.57 9.23 -11.82
N VAL A 279 -44.60 9.52 -13.13
CA VAL A 279 -43.54 10.25 -13.85
C VAL A 279 -43.40 11.67 -13.33
N VAL A 280 -44.50 12.39 -13.11
CA VAL A 280 -44.52 13.75 -12.55
C VAL A 280 -43.86 13.79 -11.18
N GLN A 281 -44.23 12.87 -10.29
CA GLN A 281 -43.70 12.80 -8.95
C GLN A 281 -42.20 12.44 -8.99
N ALA A 282 -41.83 11.43 -9.79
CA ALA A 282 -40.43 11.01 -9.94
C ALA A 282 -39.56 12.12 -10.52
N TYR A 283 -40.06 12.90 -11.48
CA TYR A 283 -39.34 14.07 -12.03
C TYR A 283 -39.04 15.09 -10.91
N ALA A 284 -40.04 15.44 -10.10
CA ALA A 284 -39.88 16.41 -9.02
C ALA A 284 -38.88 15.95 -7.96
N ASP A 285 -38.79 14.66 -7.68
CA ASP A 285 -37.90 14.09 -6.70
C ASP A 285 -36.47 13.84 -7.28
N ALA A 286 -36.35 13.42 -8.52
CA ALA A 286 -35.07 13.28 -9.23
C ALA A 286 -34.36 14.63 -9.40
N LEU A 287 -35.12 15.71 -9.69
CA LEU A 287 -34.58 17.07 -9.82
C LEU A 287 -33.94 17.62 -8.54
N LYS A 288 -34.35 17.12 -7.36
CA LYS A 288 -33.74 17.50 -6.08
C LYS A 288 -32.36 16.85 -5.87
N GLN A 289 -32.05 15.80 -6.61
CA GLN A 289 -30.87 14.96 -6.42
C GLN A 289 -29.78 15.18 -7.47
N GLY A 290 -30.04 15.97 -8.53
CA GLY A 290 -29.08 16.23 -9.60
C GLY A 290 -29.33 17.53 -10.35
N SER A 291 -28.47 17.85 -11.30
CA SER A 291 -28.50 19.08 -12.10
C SER A 291 -29.58 19.09 -13.20
N GLY A 292 -30.14 17.90 -13.51
CA GLY A 292 -31.19 17.72 -14.50
C GLY A 292 -31.79 16.33 -14.41
N VAL A 293 -32.81 16.06 -15.21
CA VAL A 293 -33.56 14.80 -15.19
C VAL A 293 -33.53 14.15 -16.56
N MET A 294 -33.49 12.82 -16.57
CA MET A 294 -33.51 11.97 -17.75
C MET A 294 -34.67 10.95 -17.63
N VAL A 295 -35.34 10.68 -18.75
CA VAL A 295 -36.34 9.62 -18.89
C VAL A 295 -35.82 8.57 -19.86
N GLU A 296 -35.87 7.29 -19.45
CA GLU A 296 -35.40 6.15 -20.24
C GLU A 296 -36.43 5.02 -20.23
N ARG A 297 -36.39 4.19 -21.27
CA ARG A 297 -37.16 2.93 -21.28
C ARG A 297 -36.72 2.04 -20.12
N TYR A 298 -37.67 1.48 -19.41
CA TYR A 298 -37.39 0.49 -18.35
C TYR A 298 -36.87 -0.81 -18.99
N ILE A 299 -35.74 -1.30 -18.46
CA ILE A 299 -35.16 -2.58 -18.84
C ILE A 299 -35.55 -3.62 -17.78
N PRO A 300 -36.36 -4.65 -18.15
CA PRO A 300 -36.73 -5.68 -17.18
C PRO A 300 -35.61 -6.66 -16.95
N GLY A 301 -35.31 -6.94 -15.69
CA GLY A 301 -34.26 -7.90 -15.34
C GLY A 301 -33.67 -7.70 -13.98
N VAL A 302 -32.49 -8.23 -13.79
CA VAL A 302 -31.69 -8.17 -12.58
C VAL A 302 -30.42 -7.37 -12.87
N ASP A 303 -30.02 -6.56 -11.91
CA ASP A 303 -28.80 -5.76 -12.00
C ASP A 303 -27.56 -6.65 -11.87
N HIS A 304 -26.60 -6.38 -12.73
CA HIS A 304 -25.28 -7.03 -12.70
C HIS A 304 -24.20 -5.96 -12.72
N ARG A 305 -23.21 -6.05 -11.82
CA ARG A 305 -22.01 -5.23 -11.84
C ARG A 305 -20.86 -6.03 -12.47
N LEU A 306 -20.39 -5.57 -13.64
CA LEU A 306 -19.27 -6.18 -14.36
C LEU A 306 -18.04 -5.30 -14.26
N LEU A 307 -16.90 -5.89 -13.94
CA LEU A 307 -15.63 -5.20 -13.82
C LEU A 307 -14.76 -5.46 -15.05
N VAL A 308 -14.38 -4.39 -15.72
CA VAL A 308 -13.45 -4.40 -16.85
C VAL A 308 -12.11 -3.82 -16.38
N VAL A 309 -11.01 -4.50 -16.72
CA VAL A 309 -9.64 -4.05 -16.51
C VAL A 309 -8.87 -4.15 -17.81
N GLY A 310 -8.40 -3.03 -18.33
CA GLY A 310 -7.73 -2.94 -19.62
C GLY A 310 -8.64 -3.37 -20.77
N SER A 311 -8.43 -4.57 -21.30
CA SER A 311 -9.19 -5.14 -22.41
C SER A 311 -9.94 -6.42 -22.06
N LYS A 312 -10.21 -6.66 -20.78
CA LYS A 312 -10.84 -7.88 -20.30
C LYS A 312 -11.91 -7.59 -19.26
N MET A 313 -13.07 -8.25 -19.38
CA MET A 313 -14.00 -8.39 -18.27
C MET A 313 -13.45 -9.46 -17.31
N ILE A 314 -13.17 -9.09 -16.07
CA ILE A 314 -12.49 -9.96 -15.11
C ILE A 314 -13.38 -10.49 -13.99
N ALA A 315 -14.47 -9.79 -13.69
CA ALA A 315 -15.42 -10.19 -12.66
C ALA A 315 -16.83 -9.72 -13.00
N ALA A 316 -17.83 -10.45 -12.54
CA ALA A 316 -19.23 -10.08 -12.66
C ALA A 316 -19.99 -10.55 -11.40
N ASN A 317 -20.78 -9.66 -10.83
CA ASN A 317 -21.65 -9.96 -9.70
C ASN A 317 -23.09 -9.61 -10.06
N ARG A 318 -24.02 -10.50 -9.63
CA ARG A 318 -25.45 -10.26 -9.70
C ARG A 318 -25.92 -9.63 -8.39
N GLY A 319 -26.74 -8.58 -8.47
CA GLY A 319 -27.45 -7.99 -7.34
C GLY A 319 -28.54 -8.91 -6.82
N GLU A 320 -28.67 -8.98 -5.49
CA GLU A 320 -29.82 -9.61 -4.84
C GLU A 320 -30.61 -8.58 -4.07
N PRO A 321 -31.90 -8.43 -4.34
CA PRO A 321 -32.76 -7.50 -3.61
C PRO A 321 -32.82 -7.88 -2.13
N ALA A 322 -32.75 -6.89 -1.24
CA ALA A 322 -33.00 -7.12 0.17
C ALA A 322 -34.51 -7.30 0.41
N CYS A 323 -34.86 -8.46 0.92
CA CYS A 323 -36.25 -8.79 1.25
C CYS A 323 -36.35 -9.23 2.70
N ILE A 324 -37.49 -8.93 3.32
CA ILE A 324 -37.89 -9.46 4.63
C ILE A 324 -39.06 -10.42 4.46
N VAL A 325 -39.27 -11.27 5.47
CA VAL A 325 -40.43 -12.16 5.56
C VAL A 325 -41.26 -11.72 6.76
N GLY A 326 -42.50 -11.37 6.51
CA GLY A 326 -43.48 -10.97 7.54
C GLY A 326 -43.71 -12.11 8.55
N ASP A 327 -43.90 -11.75 9.79
CA ASP A 327 -44.27 -12.66 10.88
C ASP A 327 -45.62 -12.37 11.50
N GLY A 328 -46.36 -11.41 10.92
CA GLY A 328 -47.67 -10.98 11.39
C GLY A 328 -47.68 -10.22 12.74
N ARG A 329 -46.48 -9.81 13.24
CA ARG A 329 -46.31 -9.20 14.57
C ARG A 329 -45.43 -7.96 14.57
N HIS A 330 -44.33 -7.99 13.84
CA HIS A 330 -43.35 -6.91 13.85
C HIS A 330 -43.47 -6.01 12.63
N SER A 331 -43.14 -4.74 12.79
CA SER A 331 -43.13 -3.77 11.69
C SER A 331 -42.05 -4.06 10.66
N VAL A 332 -42.17 -3.55 9.44
CA VAL A 332 -41.14 -3.59 8.42
C VAL A 332 -39.78 -3.15 8.97
N ARG A 333 -39.75 -2.05 9.75
CA ARG A 333 -38.52 -1.55 10.39
C ARG A 333 -37.90 -2.59 11.33
N ASP A 334 -38.69 -3.19 12.23
CA ASP A 334 -38.19 -4.18 13.19
C ASP A 334 -37.67 -5.44 12.47
N LEU A 335 -38.36 -5.83 11.39
CA LEU A 335 -37.94 -6.97 10.56
C LEU A 335 -36.63 -6.68 9.77
N ILE A 336 -36.41 -5.44 9.31
CA ILE A 336 -35.16 -5.01 8.69
C ILE A 336 -34.02 -5.18 9.71
N GLU A 337 -34.19 -4.68 10.94
CA GLU A 337 -33.15 -4.82 11.98
C GLU A 337 -32.89 -6.29 12.32
N ALA A 338 -33.95 -7.08 12.48
CA ALA A 338 -33.84 -8.48 12.92
C ALA A 338 -33.35 -9.43 11.81
N GLN A 339 -33.74 -9.23 10.55
CA GLN A 339 -33.48 -10.18 9.47
C GLN A 339 -32.37 -9.72 8.52
N LEU A 340 -32.12 -8.42 8.38
CA LEU A 340 -31.14 -7.87 7.45
C LEU A 340 -29.94 -7.26 8.18
N ASN A 341 -30.15 -6.30 9.08
CA ASN A 341 -29.07 -5.58 9.75
C ASN A 341 -28.34 -6.43 10.81
N SER A 342 -28.96 -7.50 11.29
CA SER A 342 -28.31 -8.51 12.16
C SER A 342 -27.27 -9.39 11.44
N ASP A 343 -27.19 -9.35 10.10
CA ASP A 343 -26.18 -10.10 9.36
C ASP A 343 -24.79 -9.51 9.65
N PRO A 344 -23.83 -10.30 10.18
CA PRO A 344 -22.50 -9.81 10.54
C PRO A 344 -21.67 -9.28 9.35
N ARG A 345 -22.13 -9.49 8.12
CA ARG A 345 -21.53 -8.91 6.91
C ARG A 345 -21.96 -7.46 6.66
N ARG A 346 -22.95 -6.95 7.41
CA ARG A 346 -23.38 -5.56 7.35
C ARG A 346 -22.65 -4.72 8.37
N GLY A 347 -22.29 -3.52 7.99
CA GLY A 347 -21.64 -2.55 8.87
C GLY A 347 -21.72 -1.14 8.33
N SER A 348 -21.39 -0.18 9.19
CA SER A 348 -21.35 1.26 8.86
C SER A 348 -20.06 1.69 8.14
N HIS A 349 -19.09 0.80 8.00
CA HIS A 349 -17.78 1.11 7.41
C HIS A 349 -17.67 0.60 5.98
N ASP A 350 -16.90 1.30 5.15
CA ASP A 350 -16.61 0.92 3.75
C ASP A 350 -15.91 -0.44 3.61
N THR A 351 -15.35 -0.96 4.70
CA THR A 351 -14.74 -2.28 4.77
C THR A 351 -15.76 -3.41 4.89
N SER A 352 -17.01 -3.09 5.28
CA SER A 352 -18.08 -4.07 5.39
C SER A 352 -18.53 -4.55 4.01
N PRO A 353 -18.78 -5.86 3.82
CA PRO A 353 -19.29 -6.39 2.55
C PRO A 353 -20.60 -5.73 2.11
N TRP A 354 -21.45 -5.37 3.07
CA TRP A 354 -22.73 -4.70 2.86
C TRP A 354 -22.94 -3.54 3.84
N SER A 355 -23.59 -2.49 3.37
CA SER A 355 -24.00 -1.38 4.23
C SER A 355 -25.21 -1.76 5.09
N ILE A 356 -25.30 -1.17 6.28
CA ILE A 356 -26.50 -1.18 7.10
C ILE A 356 -27.63 -0.47 6.32
N ILE A 357 -28.83 -1.00 6.39
CA ILE A 357 -30.03 -0.35 5.84
C ILE A 357 -30.56 0.62 6.90
N ASP A 358 -30.32 1.91 6.68
CA ASP A 358 -30.79 2.94 7.63
C ASP A 358 -32.32 3.14 7.48
N THR A 359 -33.01 2.98 8.59
CA THR A 359 -34.47 3.14 8.69
C THR A 359 -34.88 4.34 9.50
N VAL A 360 -33.93 5.18 9.97
CA VAL A 360 -34.16 6.26 10.93
C VAL A 360 -33.62 7.61 10.46
N ASN A 361 -32.31 7.67 10.15
CA ASN A 361 -31.61 8.96 9.93
C ASN A 361 -31.46 9.32 8.45
N ASP A 362 -31.07 8.37 7.62
CA ASP A 362 -30.83 8.57 6.17
C ASP A 362 -31.59 7.48 5.38
N VAL A 363 -32.90 7.53 5.48
CA VAL A 363 -33.79 6.56 4.81
C VAL A 363 -33.79 6.83 3.32
N ASP A 364 -33.38 5.82 2.52
CA ASP A 364 -33.34 5.94 1.07
C ASP A 364 -34.76 6.12 0.50
N PRO A 365 -35.01 7.20 -0.26
CA PRO A 365 -36.35 7.46 -0.85
C PRO A 365 -36.80 6.34 -1.80
N THR A 366 -35.88 5.65 -2.47
CA THR A 366 -36.22 4.55 -3.39
C THR A 366 -36.75 3.33 -2.64
N MET A 367 -36.23 3.06 -1.45
CA MET A 367 -36.76 2.04 -0.55
C MET A 367 -38.24 2.34 -0.17
N LEU A 368 -38.54 3.59 0.17
CA LEU A 368 -39.92 3.99 0.52
C LEU A 368 -40.87 3.79 -0.66
N VAL A 369 -40.44 4.13 -1.87
CA VAL A 369 -41.25 3.90 -3.10
C VAL A 369 -41.43 2.40 -3.37
N ASP A 370 -40.41 1.57 -3.19
CA ASP A 370 -40.54 0.12 -3.36
C ASP A 370 -41.49 -0.50 -2.32
N LEU A 371 -41.48 -0.01 -1.07
CA LEU A 371 -42.42 -0.43 -0.03
C LEU A 371 -43.85 0.02 -0.36
N ASP A 372 -44.05 1.28 -0.77
CA ASP A 372 -45.36 1.84 -1.11
C ASP A 372 -46.03 1.08 -2.27
N LYS A 373 -45.26 0.72 -3.32
CA LYS A 373 -45.73 -0.11 -4.44
C LYS A 373 -46.31 -1.46 -3.99
N GLN A 374 -45.89 -1.96 -2.83
CA GLN A 374 -46.38 -3.21 -2.24
C GLN A 374 -47.45 -3.00 -1.18
N GLY A 375 -47.88 -1.72 -0.95
CA GLY A 375 -48.83 -1.36 0.08
C GLY A 375 -48.27 -1.32 1.49
N HIS A 376 -46.92 -1.21 1.63
CA HIS A 376 -46.20 -1.16 2.88
C HIS A 376 -45.52 0.19 3.13
N ASN A 377 -45.16 0.41 4.37
CA ASN A 377 -44.24 1.46 4.84
C ASN A 377 -43.44 0.91 6.02
N LEU A 378 -42.49 1.67 6.56
CA LEU A 378 -41.65 1.23 7.66
C LEU A 378 -42.40 0.83 8.95
N THR A 379 -43.65 1.28 9.12
CA THR A 379 -44.46 0.98 10.32
C THR A 379 -45.55 -0.08 10.07
N THR A 380 -45.78 -0.51 8.84
CA THR A 380 -46.73 -1.58 8.53
C THR A 380 -46.24 -2.92 9.05
N ILE A 381 -47.16 -3.81 9.40
CA ILE A 381 -46.91 -5.18 9.85
C ILE A 381 -47.29 -6.11 8.70
N PRO A 382 -46.32 -6.69 7.97
CA PRO A 382 -46.60 -7.64 6.90
C PRO A 382 -47.24 -8.94 7.46
N ASN A 383 -48.09 -9.58 6.66
CA ASN A 383 -48.69 -10.85 7.05
C ASN A 383 -47.62 -11.95 7.25
N GLU A 384 -47.97 -12.97 8.04
CA GLU A 384 -47.06 -14.13 8.24
C GLU A 384 -46.76 -14.83 6.91
N GLY A 385 -45.48 -15.01 6.61
CA GLY A 385 -44.98 -15.60 5.36
C GLY A 385 -44.97 -14.65 4.16
N GLU A 386 -45.44 -13.42 4.28
CA GLU A 386 -45.40 -12.44 3.22
C GLU A 386 -43.95 -11.96 2.97
N ARG A 387 -43.49 -12.09 1.71
CA ARG A 387 -42.19 -11.59 1.33
C ARG A 387 -42.29 -10.16 0.82
N VAL A 388 -41.66 -9.23 1.50
CA VAL A 388 -41.64 -7.81 1.17
C VAL A 388 -40.26 -7.40 0.69
N LEU A 389 -40.18 -6.82 -0.51
CA LEU A 389 -39.00 -6.20 -1.06
C LEU A 389 -38.73 -4.90 -0.30
N VAL A 390 -37.59 -4.82 0.39
CA VAL A 390 -37.16 -3.64 1.14
C VAL A 390 -36.36 -2.71 0.23
N TRP A 391 -35.35 -3.23 -0.44
CA TRP A 391 -34.47 -2.41 -1.26
C TRP A 391 -33.83 -3.24 -2.39
N ARG A 392 -33.94 -2.76 -3.63
CA ARG A 392 -33.47 -3.47 -4.82
C ARG A 392 -31.95 -3.48 -4.95
N PHE A 393 -31.30 -2.42 -4.48
CA PHE A 393 -29.87 -2.18 -4.68
C PHE A 393 -29.01 -2.55 -3.47
N ALA A 394 -29.60 -3.17 -2.44
CA ALA A 394 -28.95 -3.37 -1.15
C ALA A 394 -27.79 -4.38 -1.12
N ASN A 395 -27.74 -5.32 -2.06
CA ASN A 395 -26.84 -6.48 -1.95
C ASN A 395 -26.30 -6.91 -3.31
N PRO A 396 -25.31 -6.22 -3.92
CA PRO A 396 -24.61 -6.75 -5.08
C PRO A 396 -23.63 -7.82 -4.60
N SER A 397 -23.92 -9.15 -4.82
CA SER A 397 -22.97 -10.05 -4.19
C SER A 397 -22.99 -11.53 -4.56
N VAL A 398 -23.62 -11.93 -5.64
CA VAL A 398 -23.47 -13.30 -6.15
C VAL A 398 -22.46 -13.28 -7.29
N ASP A 399 -21.35 -14.00 -7.17
CA ASP A 399 -20.39 -14.13 -8.26
C ASP A 399 -20.99 -14.95 -9.42
N VAL A 400 -21.16 -14.30 -10.55
CA VAL A 400 -21.66 -14.91 -11.80
C VAL A 400 -20.63 -14.80 -12.94
N THR A 401 -19.38 -14.55 -12.61
CA THR A 401 -18.31 -14.33 -13.60
C THR A 401 -18.22 -15.44 -14.64
N GLY A 402 -18.40 -16.70 -14.24
CA GLY A 402 -18.37 -17.85 -15.14
C GLY A 402 -19.58 -17.96 -16.06
N GLU A 403 -20.69 -17.30 -15.73
CA GLU A 403 -21.97 -17.43 -16.43
C GLU A 403 -22.14 -16.38 -17.55
N VAL A 404 -21.36 -15.29 -17.52
CA VAL A 404 -21.52 -14.16 -18.45
C VAL A 404 -21.32 -14.60 -19.93
N HIS A 405 -22.32 -14.32 -20.77
CA HIS A 405 -22.26 -14.63 -22.20
C HIS A 405 -21.08 -13.92 -22.90
N PRO A 406 -20.40 -14.56 -23.86
CA PRO A 406 -19.28 -13.97 -24.59
C PRO A 406 -19.59 -12.62 -25.25
N SER A 407 -20.77 -12.42 -25.84
CA SER A 407 -21.15 -11.11 -26.41
C SER A 407 -21.29 -10.02 -25.37
N ILE A 408 -21.77 -10.32 -24.14
CA ILE A 408 -21.85 -9.36 -23.07
C ILE A 408 -20.45 -8.97 -22.61
N ARG A 409 -19.51 -9.93 -22.51
CA ARG A 409 -18.11 -9.65 -22.23
C ARG A 409 -17.50 -8.69 -23.26
N GLU A 410 -17.81 -8.87 -24.52
CA GLU A 410 -17.37 -8.00 -25.60
C GLU A 410 -17.99 -6.60 -25.48
N HIS A 411 -19.30 -6.49 -25.28
CA HIS A 411 -20.01 -5.21 -25.13
C HIS A 411 -19.46 -4.37 -23.98
N VAL A 412 -19.21 -4.97 -22.80
CA VAL A 412 -18.68 -4.20 -21.67
C VAL A 412 -17.23 -3.75 -21.89
N VAL A 413 -16.41 -4.54 -22.60
CA VAL A 413 -15.07 -4.13 -22.99
C VAL A 413 -15.11 -2.98 -24.01
N VAL A 414 -15.99 -3.07 -25.01
CA VAL A 414 -16.21 -1.97 -25.98
C VAL A 414 -16.68 -0.73 -25.25
N ALA A 415 -17.63 -0.85 -24.32
CA ALA A 415 -18.14 0.25 -23.53
C ALA A 415 -17.04 0.96 -22.73
N ALA A 416 -16.23 0.22 -21.98
CA ALA A 416 -15.10 0.78 -21.21
C ALA A 416 -14.10 1.52 -22.11
N LYS A 417 -13.73 0.92 -23.25
CA LYS A 417 -12.82 1.53 -24.23
C LYS A 417 -13.38 2.77 -24.89
N THR A 418 -14.67 2.77 -25.21
CA THR A 418 -15.36 3.91 -25.82
C THR A 418 -15.40 5.10 -24.87
N ALA A 419 -15.60 4.86 -23.57
CA ALA A 419 -15.49 5.88 -22.52
C ALA A 419 -14.04 6.29 -22.24
N GLY A 420 -13.04 5.49 -22.62
CA GLY A 420 -11.62 5.75 -22.38
C GLY A 420 -11.14 5.33 -21.00
N LEU A 421 -11.89 4.46 -20.29
CA LEU A 421 -11.54 3.98 -18.96
C LEU A 421 -10.66 2.73 -19.03
N ASP A 422 -9.61 2.71 -18.25
CA ASP A 422 -8.71 1.57 -18.08
C ASP A 422 -9.21 0.59 -17.01
N ILE A 423 -9.93 1.09 -16.01
CA ILE A 423 -10.69 0.31 -15.03
C ILE A 423 -12.12 0.85 -15.01
N SER A 424 -13.11 -0.02 -15.18
CA SER A 424 -14.51 0.38 -15.25
C SER A 424 -15.43 -0.62 -14.60
N GLY A 425 -16.35 -0.13 -13.78
CA GLY A 425 -17.51 -0.87 -13.29
C GLY A 425 -18.70 -0.60 -14.20
N ILE A 426 -19.26 -1.62 -14.81
CA ILE A 426 -20.34 -1.50 -15.78
C ILE A 426 -21.60 -2.17 -15.25
N ASP A 427 -22.68 -1.41 -15.22
CA ASP A 427 -23.97 -1.89 -14.78
C ASP A 427 -24.79 -2.39 -15.99
N VAL A 428 -25.16 -3.66 -15.92
CA VAL A 428 -25.91 -4.36 -16.95
C VAL A 428 -27.22 -4.87 -16.34
N VAL A 429 -28.34 -4.54 -16.97
CA VAL A 429 -29.65 -5.09 -16.60
C VAL A 429 -30.09 -6.08 -17.66
N CYS A 430 -30.36 -7.31 -17.23
CA CYS A 430 -30.89 -8.36 -18.12
C CYS A 430 -31.61 -9.44 -17.29
N ARG A 431 -32.44 -10.24 -17.93
CA ARG A 431 -33.15 -11.37 -17.28
C ARG A 431 -32.21 -12.55 -17.01
N ASP A 432 -31.28 -12.77 -17.95
CA ASP A 432 -30.34 -13.90 -17.90
C ASP A 432 -28.98 -13.48 -18.49
N ILE A 433 -27.98 -13.40 -17.64
CA ILE A 433 -26.61 -12.97 -17.99
C ILE A 433 -25.90 -13.97 -18.91
N SER A 434 -26.42 -15.20 -19.04
CA SER A 434 -25.87 -16.24 -19.89
C SER A 434 -26.39 -16.20 -21.36
N ARG A 435 -27.24 -15.20 -21.69
CA ARG A 435 -27.79 -14.99 -23.02
C ARG A 435 -27.43 -13.59 -23.55
N PRO A 436 -27.36 -13.43 -24.91
CA PRO A 436 -27.13 -12.12 -25.52
C PRO A 436 -28.14 -11.05 -25.01
N LEU A 437 -27.71 -9.83 -24.85
CA LEU A 437 -28.55 -8.70 -24.38
C LEU A 437 -29.67 -8.42 -25.38
N GLU A 438 -29.37 -8.48 -26.67
CA GLU A 438 -30.29 -8.18 -27.79
C GLU A 438 -31.48 -9.14 -27.84
N GLU A 439 -31.29 -10.40 -27.50
CA GLU A 439 -32.35 -11.41 -27.53
C GLU A 439 -33.40 -11.24 -26.43
N GLN A 440 -33.03 -10.52 -25.35
CA GLN A 440 -33.86 -10.37 -24.17
C GLN A 440 -34.22 -8.91 -23.83
N GLY A 441 -33.76 -7.98 -24.67
CA GLY A 441 -33.95 -6.55 -24.45
C GLY A 441 -33.17 -6.03 -23.23
N GLY A 442 -32.03 -6.68 -22.90
CA GLY A 442 -31.11 -6.24 -21.86
C GLY A 442 -30.24 -5.08 -22.34
N ALA A 443 -29.66 -4.33 -21.43
CA ALA A 443 -28.84 -3.15 -21.75
C ALA A 443 -27.76 -2.85 -20.71
N ILE A 444 -26.73 -2.12 -21.14
CA ILE A 444 -25.80 -1.41 -20.27
C ILE A 444 -26.48 -0.10 -19.85
N VAL A 445 -26.69 0.08 -18.56
CA VAL A 445 -27.42 1.23 -17.99
C VAL A 445 -26.52 2.29 -17.39
N GLU A 446 -25.28 1.92 -17.01
CA GLU A 446 -24.31 2.86 -16.42
C GLU A 446 -22.88 2.36 -16.60
N ILE A 447 -21.92 3.31 -16.71
CA ILE A 447 -20.48 3.06 -16.66
C ILE A 447 -19.92 3.90 -15.51
N ASN A 448 -19.12 3.26 -14.66
CA ASN A 448 -18.54 3.92 -13.50
C ASN A 448 -17.01 3.92 -13.59
N ALA A 449 -16.38 5.10 -13.46
CA ALA A 449 -14.98 5.23 -13.12
C ALA A 449 -14.77 4.89 -11.63
N SER A 450 -13.54 4.58 -11.23
CA SER A 450 -13.21 4.24 -9.82
C SER A 450 -14.16 3.24 -9.15
N PRO A 451 -14.43 2.08 -9.76
CA PRO A 451 -15.41 1.16 -9.21
C PRO A 451 -14.96 0.56 -7.87
N GLY A 452 -15.90 0.38 -6.95
CA GLY A 452 -15.66 -0.38 -5.72
C GLY A 452 -15.32 -1.85 -6.05
N LEU A 453 -14.15 -2.31 -5.62
CA LEU A 453 -13.67 -3.67 -5.90
C LEU A 453 -14.14 -4.70 -4.86
N ASN A 454 -14.60 -4.25 -3.69
CA ASN A 454 -14.91 -5.12 -2.55
C ASN A 454 -15.93 -6.21 -2.88
N ILE A 455 -16.97 -5.88 -3.66
CA ILE A 455 -18.02 -6.81 -4.06
C ILE A 455 -17.48 -7.99 -4.89
N HIS A 456 -16.40 -7.78 -5.65
CA HIS A 456 -15.75 -8.81 -6.44
C HIS A 456 -14.69 -9.58 -5.63
N LEU A 457 -14.07 -8.92 -4.64
CA LEU A 457 -13.10 -9.54 -3.74
C LEU A 457 -13.75 -10.48 -2.74
N LYS A 458 -14.91 -10.08 -2.21
CA LYS A 458 -15.65 -10.79 -1.16
C LYS A 458 -17.14 -10.86 -1.50
N PRO A 459 -17.54 -11.61 -2.53
CA PRO A 459 -18.95 -11.82 -2.81
C PRO A 459 -19.61 -12.59 -1.65
N ALA A 460 -20.91 -12.37 -1.43
CA ALA A 460 -21.64 -13.09 -0.40
C ALA A 460 -21.85 -14.56 -0.77
N VAL A 461 -21.98 -14.84 -2.06
CA VAL A 461 -22.15 -16.18 -2.63
C VAL A 461 -21.19 -16.34 -3.82
N GLY A 462 -20.49 -17.46 -3.86
CA GLY A 462 -19.53 -17.76 -4.92
C GLY A 462 -18.08 -17.51 -4.51
N GLN A 463 -17.22 -17.25 -5.48
CA GLN A 463 -15.78 -17.16 -5.29
C GLN A 463 -15.27 -15.72 -5.43
N GLY A 464 -14.49 -15.25 -4.48
CA GLY A 464 -13.76 -13.98 -4.61
C GLY A 464 -12.80 -14.00 -5.79
N ARG A 465 -12.74 -12.89 -6.54
CA ARG A 465 -11.89 -12.76 -7.74
C ARG A 465 -10.64 -11.95 -7.43
N PRO A 466 -9.46 -12.33 -7.93
CA PRO A 466 -8.19 -11.65 -7.66
C PRO A 466 -8.06 -10.37 -8.50
N VAL A 467 -9.02 -9.45 -8.38
CA VAL A 467 -9.11 -8.25 -9.24
C VAL A 467 -7.92 -7.32 -9.09
N GLY A 468 -7.32 -7.22 -7.89
CA GLY A 468 -6.11 -6.45 -7.67
C GLY A 468 -4.92 -6.97 -8.49
N GLN A 469 -4.81 -8.30 -8.64
CA GLN A 469 -3.78 -8.93 -9.46
C GLN A 469 -3.92 -8.56 -10.94
N GLU A 470 -5.15 -8.56 -11.48
CA GLU A 470 -5.40 -8.18 -12.88
C GLU A 470 -5.09 -6.69 -13.13
N ILE A 471 -5.38 -5.82 -12.17
CA ILE A 471 -5.01 -4.39 -12.25
C ILE A 471 -3.49 -4.23 -12.27
N VAL A 472 -2.78 -4.92 -11.37
CA VAL A 472 -1.31 -4.88 -11.34
C VAL A 472 -0.71 -5.46 -12.62
N ASN A 473 -1.29 -6.54 -13.18
CA ASN A 473 -0.86 -7.11 -14.47
C ASN A 473 -1.06 -6.13 -15.65
N MET A 474 -2.12 -5.32 -15.61
CA MET A 474 -2.35 -4.26 -16.60
C MET A 474 -1.32 -3.13 -16.48
N LEU A 475 -0.97 -2.73 -15.25
CA LEU A 475 -0.03 -1.63 -15.00
C LEU A 475 1.42 -2.04 -15.25
N PHE A 476 1.78 -3.26 -14.91
CA PHE A 476 3.12 -3.84 -15.02
C PHE A 476 3.02 -5.19 -15.75
N PRO A 477 3.35 -5.25 -17.05
CA PRO A 477 3.39 -6.49 -17.79
C PRO A 477 4.23 -7.59 -17.13
N GLU A 478 4.08 -8.82 -17.58
CA GLU A 478 4.84 -9.95 -17.06
C GLU A 478 6.36 -9.70 -17.20
N GLY A 479 7.09 -9.96 -16.12
CA GLY A 479 8.53 -9.70 -16.03
C GLY A 479 8.91 -8.27 -15.61
N GLU A 480 7.96 -7.34 -15.55
CA GLU A 480 8.20 -5.99 -15.01
C GLU A 480 7.88 -5.93 -13.52
N ASP A 481 8.85 -5.46 -12.74
CA ASP A 481 8.74 -5.27 -11.29
C ASP A 481 8.64 -3.80 -10.88
N GLY A 482 8.54 -2.88 -11.82
CA GLY A 482 8.45 -1.44 -11.58
C GLY A 482 9.71 -0.81 -10.95
N ARG A 483 10.83 -1.55 -10.88
CA ARG A 483 12.07 -1.09 -10.27
C ARG A 483 12.98 -0.41 -11.28
N ILE A 484 13.65 0.64 -10.82
CA ILE A 484 14.85 1.18 -11.46
C ILE A 484 16.07 0.70 -10.69
N PRO A 485 17.27 0.66 -11.29
CA PRO A 485 18.50 0.43 -10.54
C PRO A 485 18.68 1.48 -9.44
N VAL A 486 18.82 1.01 -8.20
CA VAL A 486 19.12 1.83 -7.02
C VAL A 486 20.53 1.46 -6.55
N ILE A 487 21.37 2.46 -6.35
CA ILE A 487 22.74 2.33 -5.82
C ILE A 487 22.75 3.02 -4.46
N GLY A 488 22.85 2.23 -3.39
CA GLY A 488 22.94 2.74 -2.02
C GLY A 488 24.39 2.90 -1.60
N ILE A 489 24.75 4.01 -0.96
CA ILE A 489 26.10 4.30 -0.51
C ILE A 489 26.10 4.60 0.98
N ALA A 490 26.76 3.75 1.78
CA ALA A 490 26.95 3.93 3.22
C ALA A 490 28.45 4.03 3.57
N GLY A 491 28.73 4.62 4.70
CA GLY A 491 30.09 4.79 5.21
C GLY A 491 30.16 5.90 6.25
N SER A 492 31.24 5.97 7.00
CA SER A 492 31.52 7.10 7.88
C SER A 492 31.91 8.33 7.04
N HIS A 493 32.86 8.14 6.14
CA HIS A 493 33.40 9.20 5.28
C HIS A 493 33.29 8.83 3.79
N GLY A 494 33.37 9.85 2.93
CA GLY A 494 33.49 9.67 1.48
C GLY A 494 32.20 9.45 0.71
N LYS A 495 31.05 9.29 1.37
CA LYS A 495 29.76 9.00 0.73
C LYS A 495 29.39 10.00 -0.39
N THR A 496 29.38 11.28 -0.07
CA THR A 496 29.02 12.36 -1.01
C THR A 496 29.96 12.42 -2.20
N ALA A 497 31.29 12.31 -1.96
CA ALA A 497 32.30 12.29 -3.02
C ALA A 497 32.11 11.08 -3.93
N THR A 498 31.86 9.90 -3.35
CA THR A 498 31.56 8.68 -4.12
C THR A 498 30.28 8.83 -4.93
N ALA A 499 29.21 9.38 -4.35
CA ALA A 499 27.95 9.60 -5.05
C ALA A 499 28.10 10.53 -6.25
N LYS A 500 28.83 11.65 -6.08
CA LYS A 500 29.09 12.63 -7.15
C LYS A 500 29.97 12.04 -8.27
N LEU A 501 31.07 11.36 -7.91
CA LEU A 501 31.95 10.72 -8.90
C LEU A 501 31.20 9.61 -9.65
N LEU A 502 30.46 8.77 -8.94
CA LEU A 502 29.67 7.71 -9.56
C LEU A 502 28.59 8.28 -10.49
N ALA A 503 27.93 9.37 -10.10
CA ALA A 503 26.97 10.05 -10.96
C ALA A 503 27.66 10.54 -12.25
N HIS A 504 28.86 11.10 -12.15
CA HIS A 504 29.63 11.52 -13.32
C HIS A 504 29.97 10.34 -14.24
N LEU A 505 30.45 9.23 -13.69
CA LEU A 505 30.77 8.02 -14.47
C LEU A 505 29.50 7.47 -15.18
N LEU A 506 28.37 7.43 -14.47
CA LEU A 506 27.12 6.89 -15.02
C LEU A 506 26.47 7.77 -16.08
N LYS A 507 26.89 9.04 -16.27
CA LYS A 507 26.44 9.87 -17.42
C LYS A 507 26.74 9.17 -18.77
N ALA A 508 27.77 8.35 -18.84
CA ALA A 508 28.09 7.56 -20.04
C ALA A 508 26.98 6.59 -20.46
N THR A 509 26.04 6.25 -19.56
CA THR A 509 24.89 5.41 -19.89
C THR A 509 23.82 6.14 -20.72
N GLY A 510 23.86 7.46 -20.80
CA GLY A 510 22.81 8.28 -21.40
C GLY A 510 21.48 8.30 -20.65
N LYS A 511 21.40 7.64 -19.48
CA LYS A 511 20.19 7.56 -18.66
C LYS A 511 20.04 8.77 -17.76
N PHE A 512 18.79 9.09 -17.43
CA PHE A 512 18.48 10.18 -16.50
C PHE A 512 18.78 9.73 -15.05
N LEU A 513 19.75 10.42 -14.43
CA LEU A 513 20.20 10.13 -13.08
C LEU A 513 19.45 10.96 -12.04
N GLY A 514 19.00 10.32 -10.97
CA GLY A 514 18.58 10.96 -9.74
C GLY A 514 19.58 10.67 -8.64
N VAL A 515 20.08 11.70 -7.96
CA VAL A 515 21.08 11.55 -6.90
C VAL A 515 20.60 12.26 -5.64
N SER A 516 20.68 11.56 -4.51
CA SER A 516 20.45 12.15 -3.19
C SER A 516 21.72 12.06 -2.36
N HIS A 517 22.16 13.18 -1.79
CA HIS A 517 23.35 13.27 -0.93
C HIS A 517 23.21 14.40 0.10
N SER A 518 24.13 14.48 1.06
CA SER A 518 24.06 15.43 2.19
C SER A 518 23.96 16.91 1.76
N GLU A 519 24.45 17.27 0.59
CA GLU A 519 24.38 18.65 0.08
C GLU A 519 23.11 18.93 -0.72
N GLY A 520 22.27 17.91 -1.03
CA GLY A 520 21.02 18.10 -1.73
C GLY A 520 20.63 17.00 -2.69
N LEU A 521 19.83 17.35 -3.68
CA LEU A 521 19.32 16.45 -4.71
C LEU A 521 19.81 16.91 -6.08
N GLN A 522 20.09 15.94 -6.94
CA GLN A 522 20.40 16.20 -8.35
C GLN A 522 19.46 15.38 -9.24
N PHE A 523 18.90 16.02 -10.26
CA PHE A 523 18.03 15.42 -11.27
C PHE A 523 18.58 15.76 -12.67
N GLY A 524 19.27 14.80 -13.29
CA GLY A 524 20.07 15.08 -14.48
C GLY A 524 21.14 16.13 -14.19
N GLU A 525 21.10 17.28 -14.88
CA GLU A 525 22.02 18.42 -14.65
C GLU A 525 21.47 19.45 -13.63
N ARG A 526 20.22 19.29 -13.17
CA ARG A 526 19.60 20.22 -12.23
C ARG A 526 19.92 19.84 -10.79
N HIS A 527 20.42 20.81 -10.02
CA HIS A 527 20.65 20.68 -8.58
C HIS A 527 19.55 21.36 -7.78
N ALA A 528 19.16 20.74 -6.67
CA ALA A 528 18.24 21.30 -5.68
C ALA A 528 18.87 21.16 -4.30
N GLU A 529 19.11 22.26 -3.62
CA GLU A 529 19.62 22.26 -2.25
C GLU A 529 18.62 21.63 -1.30
N SER A 530 19.09 20.75 -0.43
CA SER A 530 18.30 20.12 0.61
C SER A 530 19.19 19.73 1.78
N LYS A 531 18.82 20.15 2.96
CA LYS A 531 19.52 19.76 4.21
C LYS A 531 19.24 18.29 4.64
N GLN A 532 18.37 17.60 3.92
CA GLN A 532 17.94 16.21 4.21
C GLN A 532 18.12 15.31 2.99
N GLY A 533 19.06 15.66 2.12
CA GLY A 533 19.28 14.92 0.88
C GLY A 533 19.75 13.49 1.10
N ASP A 534 20.54 13.22 2.15
CA ASP A 534 21.05 11.92 2.57
C ASP A 534 20.12 11.14 3.52
N ARG A 535 18.91 11.67 3.75
CA ARG A 535 17.86 11.07 4.56
C ARG A 535 16.75 10.44 3.69
N ILE A 536 15.77 9.83 4.36
CA ILE A 536 14.65 9.15 3.69
C ILE A 536 13.90 10.08 2.73
N PHE A 537 13.71 11.34 3.12
CA PHE A 537 13.05 12.36 2.29
C PHE A 537 13.76 12.59 0.95
N GLY A 538 15.09 12.74 0.96
CA GLY A 538 15.87 12.93 -0.26
C GLY A 538 15.81 11.73 -1.19
N THR A 539 16.02 10.54 -0.63
CA THR A 539 15.91 9.28 -1.37
C THR A 539 14.50 9.09 -1.98
N GLN A 540 13.46 9.36 -1.20
CA GLN A 540 12.08 9.27 -1.68
C GLN A 540 11.78 10.30 -2.78
N GLY A 541 12.38 11.49 -2.73
CA GLY A 541 12.29 12.51 -3.77
C GLY A 541 12.87 12.01 -5.10
N VAL A 542 14.04 11.36 -5.05
CA VAL A 542 14.68 10.76 -6.23
C VAL A 542 13.82 9.65 -6.83
N LEU A 543 13.25 8.77 -5.99
CA LEU A 543 12.41 7.66 -6.44
C LEU A 543 11.00 8.10 -6.89
N LEU A 544 10.58 9.31 -6.52
CA LEU A 544 9.32 9.92 -6.98
C LEU A 544 9.48 10.61 -8.33
N HIS A 545 10.68 11.10 -8.65
CA HIS A 545 10.90 11.88 -9.85
C HIS A 545 10.67 11.05 -11.12
N PRO A 546 9.72 11.44 -12.01
CA PRO A 546 9.21 10.56 -13.06
C PRO A 546 10.23 10.22 -14.18
N TRP A 547 11.33 10.94 -14.26
CA TRP A 547 12.38 10.70 -15.26
C TRP A 547 13.57 9.93 -14.71
N THR A 548 13.66 9.71 -13.39
CA THR A 548 14.80 8.97 -12.81
C THR A 548 14.83 7.54 -13.33
N GLU A 549 15.86 7.20 -14.08
CA GLU A 549 16.12 5.84 -14.60
C GLU A 549 17.15 5.08 -13.78
N ILE A 550 18.06 5.79 -13.11
CA ILE A 550 19.03 5.24 -12.14
C ILE A 550 19.03 6.17 -10.92
N ALA A 551 18.90 5.60 -9.73
CA ALA A 551 18.97 6.32 -8.46
C ALA A 551 20.29 6.05 -7.75
N ILE A 552 20.99 7.10 -7.32
CA ILE A 552 22.19 7.03 -6.47
C ILE A 552 21.79 7.67 -5.13
N CYS A 553 21.84 6.88 -4.05
CA CYS A 553 21.33 7.30 -2.75
C CYS A 553 22.43 7.21 -1.69
N GLU A 554 22.96 8.37 -1.28
CA GLU A 554 23.73 8.47 -0.05
C GLU A 554 22.82 8.14 1.12
N THR A 555 23.25 7.25 2.01
CA THR A 555 22.47 6.80 3.15
C THR A 555 23.28 7.05 4.41
N SER A 556 22.90 8.06 5.20
CA SER A 556 23.59 8.41 6.44
C SER A 556 23.28 7.42 7.56
N ALA A 557 24.20 7.24 8.50
CA ALA A 557 23.96 6.43 9.70
C ALA A 557 22.78 7.01 10.53
N GLU A 558 22.66 8.33 10.58
CA GLU A 558 21.55 9.00 11.25
C GLU A 558 20.19 8.61 10.64
N SER A 559 20.08 8.63 9.31
CA SER A 559 18.84 8.20 8.65
C SER A 559 18.51 6.74 8.95
N ILE A 560 19.49 5.84 8.87
CA ILE A 560 19.25 4.41 9.14
C ILE A 560 18.77 4.19 10.58
N ILE A 561 19.35 4.91 11.55
CA ILE A 561 19.04 4.76 12.97
C ILE A 561 17.67 5.33 13.33
N LEU A 562 17.30 6.49 12.77
CA LEU A 562 16.11 7.24 13.18
C LEU A 562 14.91 7.09 12.23
N GLU A 563 15.15 6.73 10.96
CA GLU A 563 14.11 6.70 9.91
C GLU A 563 14.10 5.39 9.11
N GLY A 564 15.20 4.64 9.13
CA GLY A 564 15.44 3.50 8.25
C GLY A 564 16.00 3.92 6.87
N VAL A 565 16.23 2.94 5.99
CA VAL A 565 16.71 3.15 4.62
C VAL A 565 15.53 3.59 3.74
N GLY A 566 15.72 4.60 2.91
CA GLY A 566 14.67 5.21 2.09
C GLY A 566 14.21 4.39 0.88
N TYR A 567 14.74 3.18 0.68
CA TYR A 567 14.38 2.23 -0.38
C TYR A 567 14.35 0.80 0.19
N ASP A 568 13.55 -0.06 -0.39
CA ASP A 568 13.35 -1.45 0.09
C ASP A 568 14.43 -2.42 -0.37
N ARG A 569 14.99 -2.21 -1.58
CA ARG A 569 16.03 -3.02 -2.21
C ARG A 569 16.93 -2.14 -3.06
N CYS A 570 18.19 -2.57 -3.26
CA CYS A 570 19.13 -1.94 -4.20
C CYS A 570 19.77 -2.95 -5.14
N GLN A 571 20.15 -2.48 -6.32
CA GLN A 571 20.94 -3.26 -7.27
C GLN A 571 22.40 -3.29 -6.86
N ILE A 572 22.89 -2.18 -6.31
CA ILE A 572 24.26 -2.05 -5.85
C ILE A 572 24.26 -1.45 -4.45
N GLY A 573 24.92 -2.11 -3.50
CA GLY A 573 25.14 -1.61 -2.15
C GLY A 573 26.62 -1.34 -1.93
N VAL A 574 27.00 -0.08 -1.71
CA VAL A 574 28.40 0.35 -1.49
C VAL A 574 28.60 0.63 -0.01
N VAL A 575 29.64 0.04 0.60
CA VAL A 575 30.06 0.38 1.97
C VAL A 575 31.55 0.75 1.96
N LEU A 576 31.82 2.01 2.34
CA LEU A 576 33.14 2.60 2.27
C LEU A 576 33.99 2.27 3.50
N ASN A 577 33.48 2.50 4.70
CA ASN A 577 34.23 2.36 5.96
C ASN A 577 33.28 2.43 7.16
N VAL A 578 33.76 1.93 8.32
CA VAL A 578 33.09 2.01 9.60
C VAL A 578 33.98 2.77 10.59
N GLY A 579 33.60 3.99 10.95
CA GLY A 579 34.29 4.83 11.93
C GLY A 579 33.41 5.12 13.16
N GLN A 580 33.97 5.95 14.04
CA GLN A 580 33.36 6.28 15.34
C GLN A 580 32.31 7.40 15.26
N GLU A 581 32.13 8.02 14.09
CA GLU A 581 31.10 9.07 13.93
C GLU A 581 29.72 8.51 14.21
N HIS A 582 28.89 9.32 14.85
CA HIS A 582 27.54 8.98 15.26
C HIS A 582 27.44 7.90 16.35
N LEU A 583 28.57 7.46 16.99
CA LEU A 583 28.49 6.71 18.23
C LEU A 583 27.78 7.54 19.31
N GLY A 584 26.92 6.88 20.09
CA GLY A 584 26.01 7.50 21.06
C GLY A 584 24.66 7.90 20.46
N LEU A 585 24.54 8.09 19.15
CA LEU A 585 23.26 8.39 18.52
C LEU A 585 22.33 7.17 18.60
N GLY A 586 21.12 7.38 19.13
CA GLY A 586 20.14 6.30 19.28
C GLY A 586 20.70 5.10 20.05
N TYR A 587 21.56 5.32 21.04
CA TYR A 587 22.20 4.25 21.86
C TYR A 587 22.95 3.21 21.00
N ILE A 588 23.60 3.67 19.92
CA ILE A 588 24.56 2.90 19.12
C ILE A 588 25.96 3.25 19.66
N ASP A 589 26.46 2.46 20.60
CA ASP A 589 27.62 2.83 21.41
C ASP A 589 28.91 2.10 21.01
N THR A 590 28.80 1.08 20.17
CA THR A 590 29.95 0.27 19.73
C THR A 590 30.12 0.23 18.22
N LEU A 591 31.34 -0.05 17.75
CA LEU A 591 31.63 -0.23 16.33
C LEU A 591 30.90 -1.43 15.74
N GLU A 592 30.65 -2.50 16.51
CA GLU A 592 29.86 -3.65 16.05
C GLU A 592 28.40 -3.27 15.81
N GLN A 593 27.81 -2.41 16.65
CA GLN A 593 26.48 -1.88 16.44
C GLN A 593 26.46 -0.95 15.22
N MET A 594 27.45 -0.06 15.07
CA MET A 594 27.60 0.80 13.89
C MET A 594 27.81 0.00 12.60
N THR A 595 28.52 -1.13 12.68
CA THR A 595 28.65 -2.08 11.56
C THR A 595 27.29 -2.60 11.11
N LYS A 596 26.40 -2.98 12.04
CA LYS A 596 25.02 -3.39 11.72
C LYS A 596 24.21 -2.27 11.08
N VAL A 597 24.40 -1.02 11.51
CA VAL A 597 23.74 0.15 10.90
C VAL A 597 24.14 0.24 9.42
N LYS A 598 25.42 0.29 9.11
CA LYS A 598 25.90 0.43 7.72
C LYS A 598 25.62 -0.80 6.85
N ARG A 599 25.60 -1.99 7.48
CA ARG A 599 25.28 -3.25 6.81
C ARG A 599 23.87 -3.28 6.25
N CYS A 600 22.91 -2.47 6.75
CA CYS A 600 21.54 -2.41 6.21
C CYS A 600 21.52 -2.25 4.68
N VAL A 601 22.50 -1.52 4.10
CA VAL A 601 22.60 -1.34 2.66
C VAL A 601 23.03 -2.65 1.94
N VAL A 602 23.82 -3.50 2.60
CA VAL A 602 24.25 -4.82 2.08
C VAL A 602 23.11 -5.85 2.20
N ASP A 603 22.42 -5.86 3.35
CA ASP A 603 21.32 -6.81 3.66
C ASP A 603 20.17 -6.76 2.63
N ILE A 604 20.03 -5.64 1.93
CA ILE A 604 18.96 -5.36 0.97
C ILE A 604 19.41 -5.40 -0.49
N VAL A 605 20.63 -5.81 -0.76
CA VAL A 605 21.09 -6.05 -2.14
C VAL A 605 20.24 -7.17 -2.75
N LEU A 606 19.75 -6.95 -3.97
CA LEU A 606 19.00 -7.94 -4.74
C LEU A 606 19.85 -9.19 -5.02
N PRO A 607 19.24 -10.39 -5.16
CA PRO A 607 20.00 -11.61 -5.50
C PRO A 607 20.82 -11.50 -6.78
N GLY A 608 20.34 -10.73 -7.77
CA GLY A 608 21.10 -10.40 -9.00
C GLY A 608 21.93 -9.12 -8.90
N GLY A 609 22.08 -8.56 -7.69
CA GLY A 609 22.83 -7.33 -7.43
C GLY A 609 24.25 -7.58 -6.95
N THR A 610 24.93 -6.50 -6.54
CA THR A 610 26.33 -6.54 -6.10
C THR A 610 26.56 -5.68 -4.87
N ALA A 611 27.19 -6.20 -3.83
CA ALA A 611 27.79 -5.41 -2.75
C ALA A 611 29.22 -5.02 -3.12
N VAL A 612 29.53 -3.71 -3.08
CA VAL A 612 30.86 -3.15 -3.33
C VAL A 612 31.46 -2.74 -1.98
N LEU A 613 32.44 -3.49 -1.51
CA LEU A 613 32.92 -3.46 -0.13
C LEU A 613 34.42 -3.14 -0.04
N ASN A 614 34.80 -2.34 0.94
CA ASN A 614 36.20 -2.00 1.22
C ASN A 614 36.91 -3.17 1.90
N ALA A 615 37.87 -3.76 1.25
CA ALA A 615 38.69 -4.82 1.80
C ALA A 615 39.75 -4.31 2.81
N ASP A 616 40.05 -3.01 2.84
CA ASP A 616 41.00 -2.41 3.76
C ASP A 616 40.37 -2.18 5.16
N ASP A 617 39.04 -2.33 5.30
CA ASP A 617 38.32 -2.24 6.58
C ASP A 617 37.79 -3.63 6.99
N PRO A 618 38.34 -4.25 8.05
CA PRO A 618 37.91 -5.59 8.49
C PRO A 618 36.43 -5.68 8.88
N LEU A 619 35.82 -4.57 9.38
CA LEU A 619 34.40 -4.53 9.74
C LEU A 619 33.51 -4.55 8.48
N VAL A 620 33.98 -3.93 7.40
CA VAL A 620 33.30 -3.97 6.10
C VAL A 620 33.46 -5.33 5.42
N VAL A 621 34.64 -5.93 5.51
CA VAL A 621 34.88 -7.30 4.99
C VAL A 621 33.88 -8.30 5.59
N GLY A 622 33.63 -8.24 6.90
CA GLY A 622 32.67 -9.09 7.58
C GLY A 622 31.22 -8.95 7.12
N MET A 623 30.90 -7.88 6.36
CA MET A 623 29.53 -7.72 5.82
C MET A 623 29.27 -8.59 4.58
N ALA A 624 30.30 -9.12 3.93
CA ALA A 624 30.19 -9.90 2.70
C ALA A 624 29.28 -11.13 2.85
N GLU A 625 29.29 -11.79 4.01
CA GLU A 625 28.46 -12.97 4.31
C GLU A 625 26.95 -12.71 4.31
N TYR A 626 26.55 -11.44 4.49
CA TYR A 626 25.12 -11.02 4.53
C TYR A 626 24.57 -10.63 3.16
N CYS A 627 25.45 -10.49 2.15
CA CYS A 627 25.03 -10.14 0.80
C CYS A 627 24.32 -11.32 0.12
N LYS A 628 23.10 -11.07 -0.39
CA LYS A 628 22.34 -12.08 -1.15
C LYS A 628 22.73 -12.15 -2.63
N GLY A 629 23.41 -11.12 -3.12
CA GLY A 629 23.93 -11.02 -4.46
C GLY A 629 25.41 -11.38 -4.52
N SER A 630 26.11 -10.87 -5.53
CA SER A 630 27.57 -10.99 -5.65
C SER A 630 28.28 -9.96 -4.78
N VAL A 631 29.56 -10.23 -4.45
CA VAL A 631 30.44 -9.31 -3.76
C VAL A 631 31.56 -8.88 -4.71
N LEU A 632 31.87 -7.58 -4.66
CA LEU A 632 33.02 -6.98 -5.28
C LEU A 632 33.83 -6.26 -4.20
N PHE A 633 35.08 -6.67 -3.98
CA PHE A 633 35.96 -5.96 -3.07
C PHE A 633 36.80 -4.90 -3.77
N PHE A 634 37.02 -3.77 -3.08
CA PHE A 634 38.03 -2.81 -3.50
C PHE A 634 39.11 -2.62 -2.40
N SER A 635 40.35 -2.33 -2.81
CA SER A 635 41.48 -2.11 -1.90
C SER A 635 42.51 -1.18 -2.52
N ARG A 636 43.21 -0.43 -1.69
CA ARG A 636 44.37 0.38 -2.08
C ARG A 636 45.62 -0.48 -2.32
N ASP A 637 45.59 -1.75 -1.89
CA ASP A 637 46.71 -2.66 -1.91
C ASP A 637 46.33 -3.99 -2.59
N ALA A 638 46.99 -4.31 -3.69
CA ALA A 638 46.81 -5.56 -4.43
C ALA A 638 47.10 -6.80 -3.57
N THR A 639 47.90 -6.65 -2.50
CA THR A 639 48.33 -7.75 -1.61
C THR A 639 47.43 -7.93 -0.40
N ASN A 640 46.37 -7.12 -0.28
CA ASN A 640 45.40 -7.24 0.80
C ASN A 640 44.89 -8.68 0.94
N ALA A 641 44.91 -9.22 2.17
CA ALA A 641 44.63 -10.64 2.42
C ALA A 641 43.18 -11.02 2.06
N ALA A 642 42.17 -10.17 2.41
CA ALA A 642 40.76 -10.41 2.10
C ALA A 642 40.53 -10.36 0.58
N LEU A 643 41.11 -9.38 -0.11
CA LEU A 643 41.08 -9.25 -1.56
C LEU A 643 41.69 -10.48 -2.25
N THR A 644 42.87 -10.94 -1.79
CA THR A 644 43.55 -12.10 -2.35
C THR A 644 42.75 -13.38 -2.22
N VAL A 645 42.18 -13.65 -1.04
CA VAL A 645 41.32 -14.81 -0.81
C VAL A 645 40.06 -14.76 -1.69
N HIS A 646 39.44 -13.58 -1.79
CA HIS A 646 38.26 -13.38 -2.62
C HIS A 646 38.53 -13.64 -4.11
N ARG A 647 39.65 -13.13 -4.62
CA ARG A 647 40.07 -13.35 -5.99
C ARG A 647 40.40 -14.83 -6.26
N ALA A 648 41.09 -15.52 -5.35
CA ALA A 648 41.34 -16.94 -5.46
C ALA A 648 40.06 -17.79 -5.53
N SER A 649 38.96 -17.32 -4.97
CA SER A 649 37.62 -17.94 -5.07
C SER A 649 36.83 -17.52 -6.32
N GLY A 650 37.44 -16.77 -7.27
CA GLY A 650 36.79 -16.32 -8.50
C GLY A 650 36.07 -14.96 -8.37
N GLY A 651 36.21 -14.27 -7.26
CA GLY A 651 35.54 -13.01 -6.99
C GLY A 651 36.04 -11.82 -7.80
N ARG A 652 35.20 -10.81 -7.96
CA ARG A 652 35.53 -9.53 -8.62
C ARG A 652 36.21 -8.57 -7.65
N ALA A 653 37.21 -7.84 -8.16
CA ALA A 653 37.99 -6.90 -7.37
C ALA A 653 38.42 -5.66 -8.16
N VAL A 654 38.52 -4.51 -7.44
CA VAL A 654 39.14 -3.28 -7.91
C VAL A 654 40.27 -2.93 -6.96
N PHE A 655 41.49 -2.69 -7.47
CA PHE A 655 42.63 -2.41 -6.60
C PHE A 655 43.69 -1.55 -7.29
N VAL A 656 44.61 -1.03 -6.45
CA VAL A 656 45.78 -0.33 -6.92
C VAL A 656 46.98 -1.27 -6.94
N GLN A 657 47.71 -1.28 -8.05
CA GLN A 657 48.99 -1.92 -8.20
C GLN A 657 49.86 -1.05 -9.12
N ASP A 658 51.11 -0.84 -8.75
CA ASP A 658 52.10 -0.08 -9.53
C ASP A 658 51.55 1.29 -10.01
N GLU A 659 51.01 2.07 -9.06
CA GLU A 659 50.39 3.38 -9.32
C GLU A 659 49.29 3.38 -10.38
N SER A 660 48.64 2.24 -10.59
CA SER A 660 47.57 2.06 -11.58
C SER A 660 46.34 1.37 -10.97
N LEU A 661 45.16 1.70 -11.50
CA LEU A 661 43.89 1.04 -11.18
C LEU A 661 43.77 -0.25 -11.99
N HIS A 662 43.40 -1.31 -11.33
CA HIS A 662 43.18 -2.63 -11.93
C HIS A 662 41.77 -3.15 -11.60
N LEU A 663 41.16 -3.84 -12.57
CA LEU A 663 39.98 -4.66 -12.42
C LEU A 663 40.36 -6.13 -12.50
N ALA A 664 39.79 -6.97 -11.64
CA ALA A 664 40.06 -8.42 -11.69
C ALA A 664 38.76 -9.24 -11.55
N GLU A 665 38.74 -10.35 -12.27
CA GLU A 665 37.80 -11.46 -12.12
C GLU A 665 38.58 -12.71 -11.78
N GLY A 666 38.45 -13.18 -10.55
CA GLY A 666 39.34 -14.21 -10.04
C GLY A 666 40.81 -13.75 -10.08
N GLU A 667 41.69 -14.62 -10.55
CA GLU A 667 43.12 -14.32 -10.67
C GLU A 667 43.48 -13.44 -11.88
N THR A 668 42.59 -13.34 -12.88
CA THR A 668 42.79 -12.53 -14.06
C THR A 668 42.59 -11.05 -13.76
N ALA A 669 43.67 -10.28 -13.75
CA ALA A 669 43.65 -8.84 -13.60
C ALA A 669 43.93 -8.13 -14.93
N ARG A 670 43.28 -6.97 -15.12
CA ARG A 670 43.52 -6.09 -16.26
C ARG A 670 43.74 -4.66 -15.79
N HIS A 671 44.64 -3.97 -16.44
CA HIS A 671 44.94 -2.56 -16.22
C HIS A 671 43.73 -1.70 -16.69
N LEU A 672 43.31 -0.74 -15.90
CA LEU A 672 42.27 0.21 -16.25
C LEU A 672 42.86 1.56 -16.68
N CYS A 673 43.59 2.25 -15.79
CA CYS A 673 44.29 3.49 -16.05
C CYS A 673 45.33 3.78 -14.95
N ALA A 674 46.31 4.64 -15.24
CA ALA A 674 47.24 5.12 -14.23
C ALA A 674 46.54 6.12 -13.25
N LEU A 675 46.98 6.16 -12.00
CA LEU A 675 46.45 7.12 -11.01
C LEU A 675 46.68 8.58 -11.43
N SER A 676 47.76 8.85 -12.16
CA SER A 676 48.08 10.18 -12.72
C SER A 676 47.09 10.65 -13.77
N GLU A 677 46.26 9.75 -14.33
CA GLU A 677 45.21 10.07 -15.31
C GLU A 677 43.87 10.45 -14.63
N VAL A 678 43.74 10.22 -13.33
CA VAL A 678 42.53 10.53 -12.57
C VAL A 678 42.56 12.00 -12.21
N SER A 679 41.58 12.76 -12.72
CA SER A 679 41.51 14.23 -12.56
C SER A 679 41.15 14.74 -11.17
N LEU A 680 41.08 13.88 -10.15
CA LEU A 680 40.79 14.27 -8.77
C LEU A 680 42.01 14.93 -8.12
N PRO A 681 41.84 16.05 -7.36
CA PRO A 681 42.91 16.57 -6.53
C PRO A 681 43.27 15.58 -5.44
N LEU A 682 44.31 14.80 -5.66
CA LEU A 682 44.82 13.77 -4.72
C LEU A 682 45.63 14.39 -3.58
N SER A 683 45.68 15.74 -3.44
CA SER A 683 46.43 16.44 -2.39
C SER A 683 45.63 16.56 -1.09
N GLY A 684 46.27 16.32 0.04
CA GLY A 684 45.78 16.58 1.40
C GLY A 684 45.05 15.42 2.11
N HIS A 685 44.23 14.65 1.43
CA HIS A 685 43.52 13.46 1.98
C HIS A 685 43.57 12.31 0.96
N PHE A 686 44.71 12.04 0.40
CA PHE A 686 44.97 11.07 -0.68
C PHE A 686 44.31 9.70 -0.46
N ALA A 687 44.40 9.16 0.78
CA ALA A 687 43.86 7.85 1.09
C ALA A 687 42.32 7.78 0.95
N PHE A 688 41.60 8.80 1.47
CA PHE A 688 40.16 8.84 1.37
C PHE A 688 39.65 9.08 -0.06
N ASN A 689 40.31 9.96 -0.80
CA ASN A 689 39.96 10.21 -2.20
C ASN A 689 40.16 8.98 -3.05
N LEU A 690 41.22 8.20 -2.82
CA LEU A 690 41.50 6.96 -3.54
C LEU A 690 40.44 5.88 -3.24
N GLU A 691 40.05 5.71 -1.98
CA GLU A 691 38.97 4.78 -1.63
C GLU A 691 37.63 5.14 -2.33
N ASN A 692 37.31 6.43 -2.41
CA ASN A 692 36.12 6.90 -3.12
C ASN A 692 36.19 6.60 -4.62
N VAL A 693 37.36 6.75 -5.23
CA VAL A 693 37.59 6.37 -6.64
C VAL A 693 37.39 4.88 -6.83
N LEU A 694 38.04 4.05 -6.02
CA LEU A 694 37.94 2.59 -6.09
C LEU A 694 36.49 2.10 -5.94
N ALA A 695 35.77 2.65 -4.95
CA ALA A 695 34.38 2.35 -4.73
C ALA A 695 33.50 2.76 -5.91
N SER A 696 33.71 3.96 -6.47
CA SER A 696 32.95 4.47 -7.61
C SER A 696 33.21 3.63 -8.88
N VAL A 697 34.47 3.26 -9.12
CA VAL A 697 34.88 2.34 -10.22
C VAL A 697 34.21 0.98 -10.03
N GLY A 698 34.24 0.42 -8.81
CA GLY A 698 33.61 -0.86 -8.50
C GLY A 698 32.11 -0.82 -8.74
N ALA A 699 31.43 0.25 -8.30
CA ALA A 699 29.99 0.43 -8.49
C ALA A 699 29.65 0.66 -9.97
N ALA A 700 30.41 1.44 -10.70
CA ALA A 700 30.21 1.67 -12.14
C ALA A 700 30.38 0.38 -12.93
N TRP A 701 31.42 -0.41 -12.64
CA TRP A 701 31.65 -1.70 -13.25
C TRP A 701 30.57 -2.73 -12.89
N ALA A 702 30.15 -2.78 -11.62
CA ALA A 702 28.98 -3.58 -11.21
C ALA A 702 27.69 -3.17 -11.92
N GLY A 703 27.55 -1.89 -12.25
CA GLY A 703 26.46 -1.31 -13.04
C GLY A 703 26.57 -1.56 -14.55
N GLY A 704 27.63 -2.26 -15.01
CA GLY A 704 27.79 -2.66 -16.41
C GLY A 704 28.48 -1.64 -17.30
N LEU A 705 29.15 -0.61 -16.74
CA LEU A 705 29.97 0.30 -17.55
C LEU A 705 31.19 -0.42 -18.12
N SER A 706 31.56 -0.06 -19.36
CA SER A 706 32.78 -0.54 -19.99
C SER A 706 34.03 0.12 -19.37
N ASP A 707 35.16 -0.57 -19.43
CA ASP A 707 36.46 -0.08 -18.98
C ASP A 707 36.79 1.28 -19.64
N ALA A 708 36.51 1.42 -20.93
CA ALA A 708 36.74 2.66 -21.68
C ALA A 708 35.88 3.83 -21.13
N SER A 709 34.59 3.58 -20.86
CA SER A 709 33.69 4.60 -20.29
C SER A 709 34.11 5.01 -18.88
N ILE A 710 34.54 4.06 -18.05
CA ILE A 710 35.06 4.35 -16.71
C ILE A 710 36.32 5.19 -16.78
N THR A 711 37.29 4.81 -17.63
CA THR A 711 38.54 5.54 -17.81
C THR A 711 38.32 6.97 -18.31
N GLU A 712 37.46 7.15 -19.30
CA GLU A 712 37.13 8.48 -19.83
C GLU A 712 36.44 9.34 -18.78
N GLY A 713 35.51 8.75 -18.01
CA GLY A 713 34.88 9.43 -16.91
C GLY A 713 35.83 9.88 -15.79
N LEU A 714 36.83 9.05 -15.46
CA LEU A 714 37.86 9.41 -14.47
C LEU A 714 38.77 10.54 -14.95
N ARG A 715 39.05 10.62 -16.25
CA ARG A 715 39.86 11.70 -16.87
C ARG A 715 39.08 13.01 -16.95
N SER A 716 37.78 12.97 -17.13
CA SER A 716 36.93 14.14 -17.37
C SER A 716 36.28 14.70 -16.10
N TYR A 717 36.44 14.06 -14.95
CA TYR A 717 35.87 14.55 -13.69
C TYR A 717 36.59 15.81 -13.21
N THR A 718 35.84 16.91 -12.98
CA THR A 718 36.39 18.23 -12.55
C THR A 718 35.71 18.72 -11.27
#